data_1c385ed76d7525fa5321ba13a35192cc
#
_entry.id   1c385ed76d7525fa5321ba13a35192cc
#
_cell.length_a   1.000
_cell.length_b   1.000
_cell.length_c   1.000
_cell.angle_alpha   90.00
_cell.angle_beta   90.00
_cell.angle_gamma   90.00
#
_symmetry.space_group_name_H-M   'P 1'
#
loop_
_entity.id
_entity.type
_entity.pdbx_description
1 polymer ?
#
loop_
_entity_poly.entity_id
_entity_poly.type
_entity_poly.pdbx_seq_one_letter_code
_entity_poly.pdbx_strand_id
1 'polypeptide(L)'
;MKSNASPSESLSHHTPMMQQYLRLKAENPDILLFYRMGDFYELFYDDAKRASELLDISLTKRGASAXXXXXXXXXEPIPMAGVPFHAVEGYLAKLVQMGESVAICEQIGDPATSKGPVERKVVRIVTPGTVTDEALLSERVDNLIAAIYHHNGRFGYATMDITSGRFQLSEPQTEEEMAAELQRTSPRELLFPEDFSPVHLMASRQGNRRRPIWEFELDTAKQQLNQQFGTRDLVGFGVEQAKLGLCAAGCLIQYVKDTQRTALPHIRSLTWDRQDQSVILDAATRRNLELTHNLAGGTDNTLAEVLDHCATPMGSRMLKRWIHQPMRDNATLNQRLDAITELKETALYGELHPVLKQIGDIERILARLALRSARPRDLARLRHAMQQLPELHSVMSELKQPHLTELRTHAEPMDELCDLLERAIKENPPVVIRDGGVIADGYSAELDEWRDLANGATEFLERLEAEERDRHGIDTLKVGYNNVHGFYIQVSRGQSHLVPPHYVRRQTLKNAERYIIEELKQHEDKVLNSKSRALALEKQLWEELFDLLMPHLEQLQQLAASVAQLDVLQNLAERAENLEYCRPTLVQEAGIHIQGGRHPVVERVMNEPFIANPIELNPQRRMLIITGPNMGGKSTYMRQTALIALMAHIGSYVPAESASIGPLDRIFTRIGASDDLASGRSTFMVEMTETANILHNATRNSLVLMDEIGRGTSTYDGLSLAWASAEWLAKEIGAMTLFATHYFELTELPNVLPHLANVHLDAVEHGDGIAFMHAVQEGAASKSYGLAVAGLAGVPKPVIKNARAKLQQLELLSSQPAETRKPSRVDIANQLSLIPEPSAVEQALAGVDPDQLTPRQALDMLYQLKKLL
;
A
#
# COMPACT_ATOMS: atom_id res chain seq x y z
N MET A 1 12.40 -31.49 -0.42
CA MET A 1 13.54 -32.07 -0.74
C MET A 1 13.60 -32.40 -2.18
N LYS A 2 14.69 -32.27 -2.68
CA LYS A 2 14.81 -32.46 -4.00
C LYS A 2 15.46 -33.69 -4.31
N SER A 3 15.04 -34.38 -5.28
CA SER A 3 15.69 -35.51 -5.81
C SER A 3 16.96 -35.07 -6.52
N ASN A 4 18.01 -35.80 -6.32
CA ASN A 4 19.22 -35.55 -7.07
C ASN A 4 19.23 -36.26 -8.40
N ALA A 5 18.21 -37.04 -8.69
CA ALA A 5 18.11 -37.72 -9.98
C ALA A 5 17.79 -36.71 -11.06
N SER A 6 18.21 -37.01 -12.27
CA SER A 6 17.85 -36.18 -13.41
C SER A 6 16.34 -36.20 -13.59
N PRO A 7 15.78 -35.17 -14.21
CA PRO A 7 14.34 -35.17 -14.45
C PRO A 7 13.87 -36.39 -15.24
N SER A 8 14.63 -36.84 -16.21
CA SER A 8 14.22 -38.00 -16.96
C SER A 8 14.22 -39.27 -16.13
N GLU A 9 15.20 -39.46 -15.26
CA GLU A 9 15.24 -40.60 -14.36
C GLU A 9 14.09 -40.57 -13.38
N SER A 10 13.82 -39.40 -12.79
CA SER A 10 12.74 -39.23 -11.84
C SER A 10 11.39 -39.48 -12.51
N LEU A 11 11.22 -38.95 -13.71
CA LEU A 11 9.96 -39.08 -14.40
C LEU A 11 9.62 -40.53 -14.84
N SER A 12 10.64 -41.32 -15.13
CA SER A 12 10.39 -42.67 -15.64
C SER A 12 9.67 -43.55 -14.63
N HIS A 13 9.70 -43.21 -13.35
CA HIS A 13 9.05 -44.03 -12.32
C HIS A 13 7.64 -43.58 -11.99
N HIS A 14 7.11 -42.60 -12.69
CA HIS A 14 5.81 -42.04 -12.37
C HIS A 14 4.80 -42.32 -13.45
N THR A 15 3.53 -42.25 -13.09
CA THR A 15 2.45 -42.35 -14.05
C THR A 15 2.53 -41.21 -15.06
N PRO A 16 1.93 -41.36 -16.24
CA PRO A 16 1.95 -40.25 -17.19
C PRO A 16 1.39 -38.95 -16.64
N MET A 17 0.33 -39.02 -15.80
CA MET A 17 -0.23 -37.81 -15.22
C MET A 17 0.77 -37.14 -14.27
N MET A 18 1.44 -37.91 -13.44
CA MET A 18 2.40 -37.39 -12.52
C MET A 18 3.66 -36.86 -13.24
N GLN A 19 4.04 -37.51 -14.36
CA GLN A 19 5.12 -37.00 -15.20
C GLN A 19 4.79 -35.60 -15.71
N GLN A 20 3.55 -35.42 -16.17
CA GLN A 20 3.12 -34.09 -16.63
C GLN A 20 3.19 -33.05 -15.50
N TYR A 21 2.67 -33.44 -14.32
CA TYR A 21 2.75 -32.53 -13.18
C TYR A 21 4.17 -32.12 -12.85
N LEU A 22 5.08 -33.10 -12.83
CA LEU A 22 6.46 -32.80 -12.44
C LEU A 22 7.17 -31.93 -13.48
N ARG A 23 6.84 -32.12 -14.76
CA ARG A 23 7.40 -31.23 -15.78
C ARG A 23 6.94 -29.78 -15.55
N LEU A 24 5.64 -29.61 -15.29
CA LEU A 24 5.13 -28.26 -15.07
C LEU A 24 5.68 -27.65 -13.78
N LYS A 25 5.81 -28.46 -12.74
CA LYS A 25 6.39 -27.96 -11.50
C LYS A 25 7.85 -27.54 -11.68
N ALA A 26 8.60 -28.27 -12.51
CA ALA A 26 9.98 -27.90 -12.77
C ALA A 26 10.11 -26.55 -13.46
N GLU A 27 9.09 -26.14 -14.21
CA GLU A 27 9.08 -24.80 -14.80
C GLU A 27 8.83 -23.70 -13.78
N ASN A 28 8.19 -24.06 -12.66
CA ASN A 28 7.84 -23.09 -11.63
C ASN A 28 8.16 -23.67 -10.25
N PRO A 29 9.45 -23.91 -9.98
CA PRO A 29 9.81 -24.70 -8.78
C PRO A 29 9.59 -23.96 -7.46
N ASP A 30 9.58 -22.63 -7.47
CA ASP A 30 9.54 -21.84 -6.25
C ASP A 30 8.17 -21.40 -5.83
N ILE A 31 7.14 -21.70 -6.61
CA ILE A 31 5.80 -21.26 -6.30
C ILE A 31 4.86 -22.44 -6.28
N LEU A 32 3.72 -22.27 -5.62
CA LEU A 32 2.74 -23.33 -5.53
C LEU A 32 2.12 -23.60 -6.89
N LEU A 33 1.96 -24.88 -7.22
CA LEU A 33 1.35 -25.26 -8.49
C LEU A 33 -0.02 -25.87 -8.24
N PHE A 34 -1.06 -25.20 -8.71
CA PHE A 34 -2.43 -25.67 -8.64
C PHE A 34 -2.73 -26.42 -9.94
N TYR A 35 -2.87 -27.73 -9.85
CA TYR A 35 -2.96 -28.63 -10.99
C TYR A 35 -4.41 -29.07 -11.17
N ARG A 36 -5.05 -28.63 -12.24
CA ARG A 36 -6.47 -28.92 -12.45
C ARG A 36 -6.74 -30.41 -12.66
N MET A 37 -7.60 -30.96 -11.83
CA MET A 37 -8.04 -32.34 -11.96
C MET A 37 -9.54 -32.37 -11.70
N GLY A 38 -10.34 -32.47 -12.77
CA GLY A 38 -11.78 -32.47 -12.64
C GLY A 38 -12.29 -31.17 -12.00
N ASP A 39 -12.98 -31.29 -10.90
CA ASP A 39 -13.55 -30.14 -10.20
C ASP A 39 -12.64 -29.57 -9.13
N PHE A 40 -11.40 -30.03 -9.08
CA PHE A 40 -10.45 -29.60 -8.07
C PHE A 40 -9.17 -29.09 -8.71
N TYR A 41 -8.44 -28.28 -7.97
CA TYR A 41 -7.03 -28.03 -8.16
C TYR A 41 -6.30 -28.85 -7.12
N GLU A 42 -5.39 -29.71 -7.56
CA GLU A 42 -4.64 -30.57 -6.67
C GLU A 42 -3.22 -30.06 -6.52
N LEU A 43 -2.66 -30.25 -5.35
CA LEU A 43 -1.26 -29.98 -5.08
C LEU A 43 -0.62 -31.27 -4.60
N PHE A 44 0.68 -31.42 -4.91
CA PHE A 44 1.39 -32.64 -4.60
C PHE A 44 2.72 -32.35 -3.93
N TYR A 45 3.22 -33.35 -3.21
CA TYR A 45 4.54 -33.31 -2.58
C TYR A 45 4.63 -32.12 -1.61
N ASP A 46 5.74 -31.35 -1.71
CA ASP A 46 5.96 -30.24 -0.79
C ASP A 46 4.89 -29.15 -0.93
N ASP A 47 4.38 -28.95 -2.14
CA ASP A 47 3.29 -27.97 -2.33
C ASP A 47 2.05 -28.38 -1.53
N ALA A 48 1.74 -29.67 -1.53
CA ALA A 48 0.58 -30.15 -0.76
C ALA A 48 0.77 -29.90 0.72
N LYS A 49 1.96 -30.19 1.24
CA LYS A 49 2.26 -29.97 2.64
C LYS A 49 2.16 -28.49 3.00
N ARG A 50 2.74 -27.63 2.15
CA ARG A 50 2.72 -26.21 2.43
C ARG A 50 1.30 -25.65 2.36
N ALA A 51 0.54 -26.05 1.34
CA ALA A 51 -0.84 -25.56 1.20
C ALA A 51 -1.70 -26.02 2.38
N SER A 52 -1.52 -27.25 2.81
CA SER A 52 -2.27 -27.75 3.98
C SER A 52 -1.96 -26.91 5.21
N GLU A 53 -0.69 -26.57 5.41
CA GLU A 53 -0.28 -25.77 6.55
C GLU A 53 -0.82 -24.35 6.46
N LEU A 54 -0.75 -23.74 5.29
CA LEU A 54 -1.14 -22.34 5.12
C LEU A 54 -2.66 -22.16 5.09
N LEU A 55 -3.36 -23.09 4.45
CA LEU A 55 -4.79 -22.94 4.20
C LEU A 55 -5.66 -23.75 5.14
N ASP A 56 -5.05 -24.58 5.99
CA ASP A 56 -5.76 -25.45 6.90
C ASP A 56 -6.71 -26.40 6.15
N ILE A 57 -6.23 -26.92 5.03
CA ILE A 57 -6.96 -27.94 4.27
C ILE A 57 -6.35 -29.31 4.54
N SER A 58 -7.14 -30.34 4.27
CA SER A 58 -6.72 -31.71 4.56
C SER A 58 -5.56 -32.15 3.70
N LEU A 59 -4.54 -32.71 4.35
CA LEU A 59 -3.44 -33.34 3.66
C LEU A 59 -3.76 -34.82 3.55
N THR A 60 -3.90 -35.31 2.33
CA THR A 60 -4.20 -36.68 2.09
C THR A 60 -3.04 -37.36 1.38
N LYS A 61 -3.24 -38.58 0.95
CA LYS A 61 -2.21 -39.30 0.22
C LYS A 61 -2.82 -39.91 -1.03
N ARG A 62 -2.10 -39.75 -2.11
CA ARG A 62 -2.43 -40.47 -3.35
C ARG A 62 -1.61 -41.74 -3.36
N GLY A 63 -2.11 -42.75 -3.99
CA GLY A 63 -1.32 -43.96 -4.13
C GLY A 63 -0.01 -43.68 -4.88
N ALA A 64 0.92 -44.63 -4.76
CA ALA A 64 2.24 -44.48 -5.40
C ALA A 64 2.07 -44.17 -6.88
N SER A 65 2.85 -43.24 -7.34
CA SER A 65 2.77 -42.85 -8.75
C SER A 65 3.38 -43.88 -9.68
N ALA A 66 4.30 -44.73 -9.15
CA ALA A 66 4.85 -45.82 -9.97
C ALA A 66 3.85 -46.93 -10.10
N UNK A 67 3.87 -47.52 -11.12
CA UNK A 67 2.97 -48.53 -11.41
C UNK A 67 3.24 -49.61 -10.51
N UNK A 68 2.32 -50.04 -10.40
CA UNK A 68 2.35 -50.93 -9.68
C UNK A 68 3.24 -51.83 -9.44
N UNK A 69 3.80 -51.77 -9.87
CA UNK A 69 4.34 -52.47 -9.65
C UNK A 69 5.00 -52.81 -8.67
N UNK A 70 4.98 -52.63 -8.42
CA UNK A 70 5.53 -53.01 -7.81
C UNK A 70 6.06 -53.08 -6.66
N UNK A 71 5.92 -53.22 -6.63
CA UNK A 71 6.34 -53.38 -5.85
C UNK A 71 6.75 -53.05 -4.72
N UNK A 72 7.00 -53.16 -4.57
CA UNK A 72 7.39 -53.12 -3.51
C UNK A 72 7.86 -52.01 -2.91
N UNK A 73 8.22 -51.71 -3.48
CA UNK A 73 8.82 -51.07 -2.64
C UNK A 73 8.39 -49.79 -2.49
N UNK A 74 8.23 -49.51 -2.56
CA UNK A 74 8.03 -48.55 -2.17
C UNK A 74 7.39 -47.43 -2.73
N UNK A 75 6.91 -47.57 -3.18
CA UNK A 75 6.40 -46.76 -3.53
C UNK A 75 5.83 -46.13 -2.61
N GLU A 76 6.20 -45.07 -2.22
CA GLU A 76 5.64 -44.27 -1.15
C GLU A 76 4.44 -43.50 -1.62
N PRO A 77 3.42 -43.37 -0.77
CA PRO A 77 2.27 -42.55 -1.15
C PRO A 77 2.69 -41.10 -1.35
N ILE A 78 2.03 -40.43 -2.29
CA ILE A 78 2.33 -39.06 -2.63
C ILE A 78 1.44 -38.13 -1.81
N PRO A 79 2.01 -37.22 -1.05
CA PRO A 79 1.18 -36.23 -0.33
C PRO A 79 0.35 -35.40 -1.33
N MET A 80 -0.90 -35.17 -0.95
CA MET A 80 -1.83 -34.49 -1.85
C MET A 80 -2.78 -33.60 -1.05
N ALA A 81 -3.11 -32.46 -1.59
CA ALA A 81 -4.12 -31.57 -1.03
C ALA A 81 -4.88 -30.95 -2.19
N GLY A 82 -6.17 -30.70 -1.96
CA GLY A 82 -7.02 -30.23 -3.03
C GLY A 82 -7.86 -29.04 -2.61
N VAL A 83 -8.12 -28.18 -3.59
CA VAL A 83 -8.95 -27.00 -3.44
C VAL A 83 -10.07 -27.10 -4.49
N PRO A 84 -11.34 -26.98 -4.08
CA PRO A 84 -12.41 -27.04 -5.07
C PRO A 84 -12.29 -25.89 -6.07
N PHE A 85 -12.59 -26.21 -7.32
CA PHE A 85 -12.49 -25.21 -8.40
C PHE A 85 -13.35 -23.99 -8.10
N HIS A 86 -14.56 -24.21 -7.60
CA HIS A 86 -15.48 -23.09 -7.35
C HIS A 86 -15.03 -22.20 -6.19
N ALA A 87 -14.13 -22.64 -5.34
CA ALA A 87 -13.70 -21.91 -4.18
C ALA A 87 -12.28 -21.34 -4.34
N VAL A 88 -11.68 -21.48 -5.51
CA VAL A 88 -10.25 -21.18 -5.66
C VAL A 88 -9.92 -19.71 -5.40
N GLU A 89 -10.81 -18.78 -5.76
CA GLU A 89 -10.49 -17.37 -5.60
C GLU A 89 -10.31 -16.99 -4.13
N GLY A 90 -11.11 -17.58 -3.25
CA GLY A 90 -10.94 -17.32 -1.82
C GLY A 90 -9.61 -17.84 -1.29
N TYR A 91 -9.20 -19.01 -1.73
CA TYR A 91 -7.93 -19.56 -1.32
C TYR A 91 -6.76 -18.79 -1.92
N LEU A 92 -6.89 -18.32 -3.16
CA LEU A 92 -5.84 -17.49 -3.76
C LEU A 92 -5.68 -16.20 -2.97
N ALA A 93 -6.78 -15.60 -2.54
CA ALA A 93 -6.70 -14.37 -1.77
C ALA A 93 -5.91 -14.59 -0.47
N LYS A 94 -6.18 -15.72 0.21
CA LYS A 94 -5.44 -16.02 1.44
C LYS A 94 -3.95 -16.19 1.17
N LEU A 95 -3.62 -16.94 0.12
CA LEU A 95 -2.21 -17.20 -0.20
C LEU A 95 -1.48 -15.93 -0.58
N VAL A 96 -2.11 -15.08 -1.39
CA VAL A 96 -1.50 -13.83 -1.81
C VAL A 96 -1.25 -12.93 -0.61
N GLN A 97 -2.20 -12.88 0.33
CA GLN A 97 -2.03 -12.07 1.53
C GLN A 97 -0.87 -12.57 2.40
N MET A 98 -0.56 -13.86 2.32
CA MET A 98 0.56 -14.44 3.05
C MET A 98 1.89 -14.28 2.29
N GLY A 99 1.88 -13.66 1.13
CA GLY A 99 3.10 -13.48 0.35
C GLY A 99 3.42 -14.63 -0.59
N GLU A 100 2.49 -15.55 -0.81
CA GLU A 100 2.71 -16.72 -1.67
C GLU A 100 2.33 -16.40 -3.10
N SER A 101 3.04 -17.08 -4.03
CA SER A 101 2.71 -17.01 -5.45
C SER A 101 2.21 -18.37 -5.93
N VAL A 102 1.32 -18.36 -6.91
CA VAL A 102 0.64 -19.57 -7.37
C VAL A 102 0.62 -19.62 -8.89
N ALA A 103 0.96 -20.76 -9.44
CA ALA A 103 0.76 -21.04 -10.86
C ALA A 103 -0.50 -21.89 -11.01
N ILE A 104 -1.38 -21.50 -11.92
CA ILE A 104 -2.65 -22.19 -12.14
C ILE A 104 -2.54 -22.96 -13.44
N CYS A 105 -2.67 -24.28 -13.36
CA CYS A 105 -2.67 -25.16 -14.52
C CYS A 105 -4.08 -25.56 -14.87
N GLU A 106 -4.45 -25.38 -16.13
CA GLU A 106 -5.75 -25.78 -16.61
C GLU A 106 -5.62 -26.86 -17.68
N GLN A 107 -6.69 -27.61 -17.83
CA GLN A 107 -6.77 -28.64 -18.87
C GLN A 107 -6.95 -27.98 -20.23
N ILE A 108 -6.23 -28.51 -21.21
CA ILE A 108 -6.28 -28.02 -22.59
C ILE A 108 -6.79 -29.14 -23.43
N GLY A 109 -7.77 -28.84 -24.26
CA GLY A 109 -8.32 -29.84 -25.16
C GLY A 109 -9.50 -30.59 -24.57
N ASP A 110 -9.93 -31.62 -25.28
CA ASP A 110 -11.11 -32.39 -24.93
C ASP A 110 -10.68 -33.69 -24.25
N PRO A 111 -11.09 -33.93 -23.00
CA PRO A 111 -10.74 -35.19 -22.35
C PRO A 111 -11.24 -36.41 -23.11
N ALA A 112 -12.38 -36.30 -23.83
CA ALA A 112 -12.95 -37.43 -24.55
C ALA A 112 -12.12 -37.87 -25.72
N THR A 113 -11.30 -36.97 -26.30
CA THR A 113 -10.48 -37.33 -27.46
C THR A 113 -9.00 -37.49 -27.09
N SER A 114 -8.65 -37.35 -25.83
CA SER A 114 -7.27 -37.46 -25.42
C SER A 114 -6.81 -38.92 -25.35
N LYS A 115 -5.58 -39.16 -25.81
CA LYS A 115 -4.95 -40.48 -25.73
C LYS A 115 -3.98 -40.50 -24.55
N GLY A 116 -4.45 -40.30 -23.39
CA GLY A 116 -3.63 -40.25 -22.20
C GLY A 116 -4.14 -39.15 -21.31
N PRO A 117 -3.34 -38.70 -20.38
CA PRO A 117 -3.81 -37.61 -19.52
C PRO A 117 -4.09 -36.39 -20.38
N VAL A 118 -5.16 -35.65 -19.99
CA VAL A 118 -5.48 -34.41 -20.66
C VAL A 118 -4.29 -33.47 -20.54
N GLU A 119 -3.93 -32.81 -21.63
CA GLU A 119 -2.84 -31.88 -21.62
C GLU A 119 -3.18 -30.69 -20.72
N ARG A 120 -2.21 -30.24 -19.94
CA ARG A 120 -2.38 -29.10 -19.08
C ARG A 120 -1.25 -28.11 -19.29
N LYS A 121 -1.51 -26.84 -19.07
CA LYS A 121 -0.44 -25.86 -19.08
C LYS A 121 -0.77 -24.75 -18.11
N VAL A 122 0.28 -24.02 -17.70
CA VAL A 122 0.12 -22.89 -16.81
C VAL A 122 -0.53 -21.76 -17.59
N VAL A 123 -1.73 -21.36 -17.19
CA VAL A 123 -2.46 -20.29 -17.87
C VAL A 123 -2.45 -19.00 -17.09
N ARG A 124 -2.05 -19.04 -15.83
CA ARG A 124 -2.14 -17.86 -14.97
C ARG A 124 -1.12 -18.02 -13.86
N ILE A 125 -0.35 -16.96 -13.60
CA ILE A 125 0.55 -16.92 -12.46
C ILE A 125 0.11 -15.75 -11.61
N VAL A 126 -0.25 -16.01 -10.35
CA VAL A 126 -0.73 -15.01 -9.43
C VAL A 126 0.36 -14.79 -8.39
N THR A 127 0.86 -13.55 -8.30
CA THR A 127 1.86 -13.21 -7.30
C THR A 127 1.35 -12.00 -6.51
N PRO A 128 1.86 -11.80 -5.29
CA PRO A 128 1.32 -10.71 -4.46
C PRO A 128 1.41 -9.32 -5.11
N GLY A 129 2.45 -9.08 -5.90
CA GLY A 129 2.65 -7.78 -6.51
C GLY A 129 2.09 -7.63 -7.90
N THR A 130 1.58 -8.70 -8.50
CA THR A 130 1.03 -8.63 -9.86
C THR A 130 -0.46 -8.92 -9.91
N VAL A 131 -1.13 -8.92 -8.77
CA VAL A 131 -2.56 -9.18 -8.70
C VAL A 131 -3.32 -8.06 -9.40
N THR A 132 -4.29 -8.42 -10.23
CA THR A 132 -5.18 -7.44 -10.85
C THR A 132 -6.65 -7.76 -10.60
N ASP A 133 -6.96 -8.95 -10.13
CA ASP A 133 -8.34 -9.36 -9.85
C ASP A 133 -8.87 -8.58 -8.66
N GLU A 134 -10.03 -7.97 -8.86
CA GLU A 134 -10.68 -7.17 -7.83
C GLU A 134 -10.84 -7.94 -6.53
N ALA A 135 -11.13 -9.24 -6.62
CA ALA A 135 -11.36 -10.06 -5.42
C ALA A 135 -10.09 -10.25 -4.60
N LEU A 136 -8.91 -10.05 -5.19
CA LEU A 136 -7.64 -10.27 -4.52
C LEU A 136 -6.96 -8.98 -4.07
N LEU A 137 -7.60 -7.83 -4.27
CA LEU A 137 -7.00 -6.53 -4.00
C LEU A 137 -7.79 -5.77 -2.94
N SER A 138 -7.07 -4.99 -2.12
CA SER A 138 -7.70 -3.96 -1.30
C SER A 138 -7.99 -2.76 -2.19
N GLU A 139 -9.25 -2.30 -2.18
CA GLU A 139 -9.63 -1.33 -3.20
C GLU A 139 -9.04 0.06 -2.97
N ARG A 140 -8.78 0.44 -1.73
CA ARG A 140 -8.34 1.81 -1.43
C ARG A 140 -6.86 1.90 -1.06
N VAL A 141 -6.09 0.87 -1.38
CA VAL A 141 -4.66 0.79 -1.08
C VAL A 141 -3.92 0.38 -2.36
N ASP A 142 -2.80 1.05 -2.65
CA ASP A 142 -1.94 0.65 -3.76
C ASP A 142 -1.43 -0.76 -3.54
N ASN A 143 -1.21 -1.47 -4.65
CA ASN A 143 -0.63 -2.80 -4.61
C ASN A 143 0.60 -2.79 -5.51
N LEU A 144 1.77 -2.66 -4.89
CA LEU A 144 3.00 -2.44 -5.63
C LEU A 144 3.86 -3.69 -5.67
N ILE A 145 4.55 -3.85 -6.79
CA ILE A 145 5.67 -4.76 -6.90
C ILE A 145 6.92 -3.90 -7.08
N ALA A 146 8.02 -4.33 -6.47
CA ALA A 146 9.25 -3.55 -6.47
C ALA A 146 10.45 -4.43 -6.74
N ALA A 147 11.54 -3.79 -7.16
CA ALA A 147 12.84 -4.44 -7.29
C ALA A 147 13.89 -3.54 -6.65
N ILE A 148 14.84 -4.17 -5.96
CA ILE A 148 15.90 -3.46 -5.26
C ILE A 148 17.25 -3.98 -5.75
N TYR A 149 18.18 -3.05 -5.99
CA TYR A 149 19.54 -3.36 -6.43
C TYR A 149 20.51 -2.61 -5.55
N HIS A 150 21.67 -3.21 -5.32
CA HIS A 150 22.66 -2.62 -4.42
C HIS A 150 24.04 -2.70 -5.06
N HIS A 151 24.77 -1.59 -5.01
CA HIS A 151 26.12 -1.54 -5.52
C HIS A 151 26.90 -0.47 -4.77
N ASN A 152 27.99 -0.90 -4.10
CA ASN A 152 28.90 0.00 -3.38
C ASN A 152 28.16 0.92 -2.39
N GLY A 153 27.28 0.35 -1.61
CA GLY A 153 26.59 1.08 -0.57
C GLY A 153 25.42 1.93 -1.03
N ARG A 154 25.20 2.02 -2.33
CA ARG A 154 24.08 2.78 -2.87
C ARG A 154 23.07 1.84 -3.53
N PHE A 155 21.86 2.33 -3.75
CA PHE A 155 20.76 1.50 -4.18
C PHE A 155 20.11 2.00 -5.44
N GLY A 156 19.57 1.06 -6.20
CA GLY A 156 18.56 1.35 -7.21
C GLY A 156 17.27 0.72 -6.77
N TYR A 157 16.17 1.42 -6.95
CA TYR A 157 14.88 0.94 -6.49
C TYR A 157 13.83 1.28 -7.52
N ALA A 158 13.03 0.28 -7.90
CA ALA A 158 11.96 0.51 -8.88
C ALA A 158 10.66 -0.04 -8.32
N THR A 159 9.57 0.66 -8.59
CA THR A 159 8.25 0.20 -8.21
C THR A 159 7.33 0.22 -9.41
N MET A 160 6.38 -0.69 -9.43
CA MET A 160 5.36 -0.71 -10.45
C MET A 160 4.02 -1.02 -9.83
N ASP A 161 3.02 -0.25 -10.24
CA ASP A 161 1.64 -0.55 -9.91
C ASP A 161 1.00 -1.09 -11.17
N ILE A 162 0.88 -2.41 -11.25
CA ILE A 162 0.34 -3.03 -12.45
C ILE A 162 -1.14 -2.68 -12.62
N THR A 163 -1.81 -2.28 -11.55
CA THR A 163 -3.23 -1.94 -11.62
C THR A 163 -3.48 -0.51 -12.08
N SER A 164 -2.43 0.28 -12.32
CA SER A 164 -2.59 1.63 -12.84
C SER A 164 -1.63 1.93 -13.98
N GLY A 165 -0.51 1.22 -14.03
CA GLY A 165 0.52 1.49 -15.01
C GLY A 165 1.63 2.41 -14.53
N ARG A 166 1.58 2.87 -13.28
CA ARG A 166 2.66 3.71 -12.76
C ARG A 166 3.93 2.89 -12.60
N PHE A 167 5.04 3.44 -13.07
CA PHE A 167 6.33 2.77 -13.07
C PHE A 167 7.37 3.83 -12.73
N GLN A 168 8.03 3.66 -11.60
CA GLN A 168 8.94 4.67 -11.07
C GLN A 168 10.25 4.04 -10.63
N LEU A 169 11.32 4.84 -10.66
CA LEU A 169 12.58 4.41 -10.08
C LEU A 169 13.14 5.52 -9.20
N SER A 170 14.04 5.13 -8.31
CA SER A 170 14.76 6.05 -7.45
C SER A 170 16.11 5.46 -7.13
N GLU A 171 16.99 6.30 -6.54
CA GLU A 171 18.34 5.85 -6.19
C GLU A 171 18.68 6.26 -4.76
N PRO A 172 18.15 5.54 -3.78
CA PRO A 172 18.52 5.83 -2.39
C PRO A 172 20.02 5.70 -2.17
N GLN A 173 20.60 6.66 -1.45
CA GLN A 173 22.03 6.75 -1.30
C GLN A 173 22.55 6.00 -0.08
N THR A 174 21.69 5.70 0.89
CA THR A 174 22.09 5.04 2.12
C THR A 174 21.07 3.97 2.47
N GLU A 175 21.43 3.11 3.43
CA GLU A 175 20.49 2.11 3.91
C GLU A 175 19.28 2.75 4.59
N GLU A 176 19.49 3.87 5.31
CA GLU A 176 18.37 4.56 5.95
C GLU A 176 17.38 5.09 4.91
N GLU A 177 17.90 5.66 3.82
CA GLU A 177 17.02 6.13 2.75
C GLU A 177 16.30 4.96 2.09
N MET A 178 17.00 3.83 1.91
CA MET A 178 16.38 2.67 1.31
C MET A 178 15.27 2.11 2.22
N ALA A 179 15.53 2.03 3.51
CA ALA A 179 14.52 1.56 4.45
C ALA A 179 13.31 2.47 4.44
N ALA A 180 13.52 3.78 4.34
CA ALA A 180 12.41 4.72 4.27
C ALA A 180 11.57 4.51 3.01
N GLU A 181 12.23 4.24 1.87
CA GLU A 181 11.51 3.97 0.64
C GLU A 181 10.73 2.67 0.70
N LEU A 182 11.29 1.64 1.31
CA LEU A 182 10.57 0.38 1.48
C LEU A 182 9.33 0.58 2.35
N GLN A 183 9.45 1.38 3.40
CA GLN A 183 8.29 1.63 4.24
C GLN A 183 7.25 2.48 3.52
N ARG A 184 7.71 3.52 2.80
CA ARG A 184 6.78 4.41 2.10
C ARG A 184 5.97 3.64 1.07
N THR A 185 6.63 2.77 0.31
CA THR A 185 5.98 2.06 -0.79
C THR A 185 5.33 0.75 -0.36
N SER A 186 5.81 0.14 0.71
CA SER A 186 5.26 -1.10 1.26
C SER A 186 4.93 -2.11 0.15
N PRO A 187 5.92 -2.50 -0.66
CA PRO A 187 5.59 -3.39 -1.77
C PRO A 187 5.10 -4.74 -1.28
N ARG A 188 4.11 -5.27 -1.99
CA ARG A 188 3.59 -6.59 -1.69
C ARG A 188 4.53 -7.69 -2.15
N GLU A 189 5.40 -7.36 -3.09
CA GLU A 189 6.37 -8.28 -3.63
C GLU A 189 7.63 -7.50 -3.91
N LEU A 190 8.79 -8.06 -3.53
CA LEU A 190 10.08 -7.38 -3.65
C LEU A 190 11.08 -8.32 -4.28
N LEU A 191 11.60 -7.93 -5.44
CA LEU A 191 12.61 -8.69 -6.17
C LEU A 191 13.99 -8.19 -5.80
N PHE A 192 14.94 -9.09 -5.64
CA PHE A 192 16.30 -8.71 -5.31
C PHE A 192 17.29 -9.70 -5.93
N PRO A 193 18.51 -9.25 -6.24
CA PRO A 193 19.49 -10.14 -6.86
C PRO A 193 19.96 -11.23 -5.90
N GLU A 194 20.36 -12.34 -6.46
CA GLU A 194 20.80 -13.48 -5.65
C GLU A 194 21.94 -13.12 -4.70
N ASP A 195 22.78 -12.16 -5.09
CA ASP A 195 23.91 -11.74 -4.27
C ASP A 195 23.65 -10.50 -3.42
N PHE A 196 22.38 -10.15 -3.22
CA PHE A 196 22.03 -8.98 -2.45
C PHE A 196 22.56 -9.09 -1.02
N SER A 197 23.43 -8.14 -0.59
CA SER A 197 24.12 -8.27 0.68
C SER A 197 23.43 -7.61 1.87
N PRO A 198 22.71 -6.47 1.74
CA PRO A 198 22.05 -5.89 2.90
C PRO A 198 20.75 -6.64 3.26
N VAL A 199 20.89 -7.90 3.64
CA VAL A 199 19.74 -8.78 3.84
C VAL A 199 18.85 -8.34 4.98
N HIS A 200 19.36 -7.55 5.91
CA HIS A 200 18.53 -7.06 7.01
C HIS A 200 17.41 -6.13 6.53
N LEU A 201 17.56 -5.52 5.36
CA LEU A 201 16.48 -4.74 4.78
C LEU A 201 15.27 -5.59 4.39
N MET A 202 15.52 -6.90 4.19
CA MET A 202 14.48 -7.83 3.79
C MET A 202 13.81 -8.51 4.97
N ALA A 203 14.32 -8.29 6.18
CA ALA A 203 13.82 -9.00 7.35
C ALA A 203 12.36 -8.68 7.62
N SER A 204 11.62 -9.69 8.04
CA SER A 204 10.21 -9.59 8.42
C SER A 204 9.28 -9.19 7.28
N ARG A 205 9.75 -9.15 6.05
CA ARG A 205 8.89 -8.86 4.91
C ARG A 205 8.43 -10.15 4.25
N GLN A 206 7.19 -10.18 3.81
CA GLN A 206 6.66 -11.26 3.00
C GLN A 206 6.78 -10.90 1.53
N GLY A 207 6.80 -11.93 0.68
CA GLY A 207 6.79 -11.69 -0.75
C GLY A 207 8.13 -11.35 -1.34
N ASN A 208 9.23 -11.68 -0.65
CA ASN A 208 10.57 -11.47 -1.20
C ASN A 208 10.90 -12.56 -2.20
N ARG A 209 11.46 -12.18 -3.36
CA ARG A 209 11.79 -13.13 -4.42
C ARG A 209 13.22 -12.87 -4.92
N ARG A 210 14.06 -13.90 -4.90
CA ARG A 210 15.40 -13.80 -5.48
C ARG A 210 15.32 -13.91 -6.99
N ARG A 211 16.15 -13.11 -7.67
CA ARG A 211 16.22 -13.16 -9.13
C ARG A 211 17.69 -13.29 -9.54
N PRO A 212 17.93 -13.93 -10.69
CA PRO A 212 19.31 -14.07 -11.17
C PRO A 212 19.99 -12.71 -11.32
N ILE A 213 21.29 -12.69 -11.07
CA ILE A 213 22.06 -11.43 -11.09
C ILE A 213 21.96 -10.77 -12.47
N TRP A 214 21.97 -11.56 -13.54
CA TRP A 214 21.98 -10.99 -14.88
C TRP A 214 20.71 -10.20 -15.22
N GLU A 215 19.61 -10.42 -14.49
CA GLU A 215 18.40 -9.63 -14.71
C GLU A 215 18.55 -8.18 -14.27
N PHE A 216 19.59 -7.89 -13.48
CA PHE A 216 19.86 -6.53 -13.01
C PHE A 216 21.01 -5.87 -13.79
N GLU A 217 21.45 -6.43 -14.89
CA GLU A 217 22.52 -5.86 -15.69
C GLU A 217 22.02 -4.62 -16.42
N LEU A 218 22.83 -3.57 -16.46
CA LEU A 218 22.40 -2.28 -16.99
C LEU A 218 22.04 -2.34 -18.48
N ASP A 219 22.87 -2.97 -19.30
CA ASP A 219 22.59 -3.04 -20.74
C ASP A 219 21.33 -3.83 -21.01
N THR A 220 21.15 -4.93 -20.30
CA THR A 220 19.93 -5.73 -20.42
C THR A 220 18.70 -4.91 -19.99
N ALA A 221 18.85 -4.15 -18.90
CA ALA A 221 17.76 -3.32 -18.41
C ALA A 221 17.36 -2.29 -19.45
N LYS A 222 18.33 -1.59 -20.03
CA LYS A 222 18.04 -0.57 -21.04
C LYS A 222 17.34 -1.18 -22.24
N GLN A 223 17.79 -2.37 -22.66
CA GLN A 223 17.18 -3.04 -23.79
C GLN A 223 15.72 -3.40 -23.48
N GLN A 224 15.49 -3.96 -22.32
CA GLN A 224 14.13 -4.34 -21.92
C GLN A 224 13.20 -3.13 -21.86
N LEU A 225 13.69 -2.04 -21.26
CA LEU A 225 12.88 -0.85 -21.10
C LEU A 225 12.60 -0.17 -22.45
N ASN A 226 13.61 -0.07 -23.32
CA ASN A 226 13.41 0.51 -24.63
C ASN A 226 12.44 -0.31 -25.45
N GLN A 227 12.51 -1.62 -25.34
CA GLN A 227 11.57 -2.49 -26.02
C GLN A 227 10.14 -2.28 -25.51
N GLN A 228 10.00 -2.13 -24.20
CA GLN A 228 8.68 -1.90 -23.61
C GLN A 228 8.06 -0.60 -24.11
N PHE A 229 8.86 0.47 -24.18
CA PHE A 229 8.33 1.78 -24.51
C PHE A 229 8.39 2.10 -26.00
N GLY A 230 9.01 1.21 -26.78
CA GLY A 230 9.14 1.47 -28.21
C GLY A 230 10.08 2.61 -28.54
N THR A 231 11.13 2.78 -27.75
CA THR A 231 12.06 3.89 -27.90
C THR A 231 13.46 3.38 -28.21
N ARG A 232 14.31 4.27 -28.75
CA ARG A 232 15.71 3.97 -28.99
C ARG A 232 16.54 4.10 -27.73
N ASP A 233 16.20 5.08 -26.91
CA ASP A 233 16.90 5.34 -25.66
C ASP A 233 15.90 5.86 -24.64
N LEU A 234 16.37 6.13 -23.45
CA LEU A 234 15.51 6.53 -22.34
C LEU A 234 15.63 8.03 -22.02
N VAL A 235 16.25 8.79 -22.92
CA VAL A 235 16.48 10.22 -22.66
C VAL A 235 15.17 10.97 -22.46
N GLY A 236 14.15 10.62 -23.23
CA GLY A 236 12.86 11.30 -23.12
C GLY A 236 12.19 11.17 -21.78
N PHE A 237 12.54 10.16 -21.01
CA PHE A 237 11.98 9.99 -19.65
C PHE A 237 12.84 10.65 -18.58
N GLY A 238 14.05 11.15 -18.95
CA GLY A 238 14.91 11.78 -17.97
C GLY A 238 15.57 10.83 -16.99
N VAL A 239 15.73 9.57 -17.35
CA VAL A 239 16.24 8.54 -16.43
C VAL A 239 17.60 8.00 -16.84
N GLU A 240 18.23 8.51 -17.86
CA GLU A 240 19.47 7.94 -18.41
C GLU A 240 20.59 7.85 -17.38
N GLN A 241 20.66 8.81 -16.46
CA GLN A 241 21.71 8.85 -15.46
C GLN A 241 21.41 8.01 -14.22
N ALA A 242 20.21 7.48 -14.11
CA ALA A 242 19.82 6.68 -12.95
C ALA A 242 20.20 5.23 -13.18
N LYS A 243 21.51 4.96 -13.22
CA LYS A 243 21.99 3.64 -13.64
C LYS A 243 21.55 2.53 -12.69
N LEU A 244 21.69 2.78 -11.39
CA LEU A 244 21.27 1.75 -10.42
C LEU A 244 19.75 1.57 -10.45
N GLY A 245 18.99 2.66 -10.56
CA GLY A 245 17.56 2.55 -10.68
C GLY A 245 17.14 1.81 -11.92
N LEU A 246 17.85 2.02 -13.04
CA LEU A 246 17.54 1.30 -14.27
C LEU A 246 17.80 -0.19 -14.13
N CYS A 247 18.85 -0.59 -13.39
CA CYS A 247 19.09 -2.01 -13.14
C CYS A 247 17.89 -2.64 -12.45
N ALA A 248 17.36 -1.97 -11.45
CA ALA A 248 16.17 -2.47 -10.74
C ALA A 248 14.95 -2.48 -11.66
N ALA A 249 14.76 -1.40 -12.42
CA ALA A 249 13.58 -1.30 -13.29
C ALA A 249 13.59 -2.36 -14.38
N GLY A 250 14.78 -2.70 -14.90
CA GLY A 250 14.87 -3.73 -15.91
C GLY A 250 14.45 -5.10 -15.41
N CYS A 251 14.92 -5.45 -14.20
CA CYS A 251 14.49 -6.69 -13.59
C CYS A 251 12.98 -6.70 -13.40
N LEU A 252 12.45 -5.59 -12.93
CA LEU A 252 11.03 -5.51 -12.61
C LEU A 252 10.16 -5.69 -13.85
N ILE A 253 10.47 -4.99 -14.94
CA ILE A 253 9.64 -5.09 -16.13
C ILE A 253 9.72 -6.50 -16.74
N GLN A 254 10.89 -7.10 -16.69
CA GLN A 254 11.03 -8.46 -17.22
C GLN A 254 10.21 -9.45 -16.39
N TYR A 255 10.27 -9.34 -15.08
CA TYR A 255 9.52 -10.24 -14.21
C TYR A 255 8.01 -10.12 -14.45
N VAL A 256 7.53 -8.88 -14.56
CA VAL A 256 6.10 -8.66 -14.74
C VAL A 256 5.66 -9.19 -16.10
N LYS A 257 6.44 -8.98 -17.15
CA LYS A 257 6.12 -9.54 -18.45
C LYS A 257 6.07 -11.06 -18.41
N ASP A 258 7.04 -11.67 -17.72
CA ASP A 258 7.11 -13.13 -17.67
C ASP A 258 5.91 -13.71 -16.91
N THR A 259 5.49 -13.05 -15.82
CA THR A 259 4.38 -13.57 -15.02
C THR A 259 3.04 -13.31 -15.67
N GLN A 260 2.87 -12.17 -16.33
CA GLN A 260 1.58 -11.84 -16.92
C GLN A 260 1.40 -12.46 -18.31
N ARG A 261 2.49 -12.78 -18.98
CA ARG A 261 2.48 -13.48 -20.27
C ARG A 261 1.70 -12.74 -21.35
N THR A 262 1.72 -11.41 -21.27
CA THR A 262 1.04 -10.56 -22.23
C THR A 262 1.78 -9.25 -22.33
N ALA A 263 1.55 -8.52 -23.40
CA ALA A 263 2.05 -7.15 -23.49
C ALA A 263 1.43 -6.33 -22.36
N LEU A 264 2.13 -5.28 -21.98
CA LEU A 264 1.69 -4.39 -20.92
C LEU A 264 1.44 -3.02 -21.52
N PRO A 265 0.41 -2.87 -22.35
CA PRO A 265 0.25 -1.59 -23.07
C PRO A 265 -0.05 -0.41 -22.19
N HIS A 266 -0.45 -0.63 -20.95
CA HIS A 266 -0.71 0.48 -20.04
C HIS A 266 0.55 0.93 -19.30
N ILE A 267 1.65 0.20 -19.38
CA ILE A 267 2.93 0.63 -18.82
C ILE A 267 3.64 1.43 -19.90
N ARG A 268 3.47 2.75 -19.87
CA ARG A 268 3.82 3.61 -20.99
C ARG A 268 5.00 4.52 -20.73
N SER A 269 5.43 4.62 -19.48
CA SER A 269 6.50 5.55 -19.13
C SER A 269 7.20 5.11 -17.86
N LEU A 270 8.35 5.75 -17.61
CA LEU A 270 9.15 5.49 -16.41
C LEU A 270 9.55 6.84 -15.84
N THR A 271 9.29 7.06 -14.57
CA THR A 271 9.54 8.32 -13.91
C THR A 271 10.65 8.18 -12.88
N TRP A 272 11.56 9.14 -12.84
CA TRP A 272 12.58 9.18 -11.79
C TRP A 272 12.02 9.95 -10.61
N ASP A 273 11.81 9.25 -9.51
CA ASP A 273 11.30 9.84 -8.28
C ASP A 273 12.49 10.42 -7.51
N ARG A 274 12.74 11.72 -7.69
CA ARG A 274 13.89 12.38 -7.09
C ARG A 274 13.54 12.87 -5.70
N GLN A 275 14.40 12.54 -4.73
CA GLN A 275 14.13 12.89 -3.34
C GLN A 275 14.26 14.39 -3.07
N ASP A 276 15.06 15.10 -3.84
CA ASP A 276 15.21 16.54 -3.62
C ASP A 276 13.96 17.32 -3.96
N GLN A 277 12.96 16.70 -4.58
CA GLN A 277 11.69 17.34 -4.86
C GLN A 277 10.65 17.10 -3.77
N SER A 278 10.99 16.31 -2.76
CA SER A 278 10.05 15.91 -1.73
C SER A 278 10.50 16.38 -0.36
N VAL A 279 9.53 16.54 0.55
CA VAL A 279 9.83 16.65 1.97
C VAL A 279 10.07 15.22 2.45
N ILE A 280 11.29 14.93 2.84
CA ILE A 280 11.69 13.56 3.14
C ILE A 280 11.21 13.17 4.52
N LEU A 281 10.60 11.99 4.62
CA LEU A 281 10.15 11.39 5.87
C LEU A 281 10.87 10.07 6.05
N ASP A 282 11.58 9.91 7.17
CA ASP A 282 12.20 8.62 7.41
C ASP A 282 11.17 7.63 7.98
N ALA A 283 11.60 6.39 8.17
CA ALA A 283 10.67 5.34 8.58
C ALA A 283 10.06 5.62 9.96
N ALA A 284 10.88 6.11 10.90
CA ALA A 284 10.38 6.42 12.23
C ALA A 284 9.34 7.52 12.20
N THR A 285 9.57 8.54 11.37
CA THR A 285 8.64 9.65 11.27
C THR A 285 7.29 9.20 10.70
N ARG A 286 7.29 8.38 9.67
CA ARG A 286 6.03 7.89 9.12
C ARG A 286 5.25 7.10 10.16
N ARG A 287 5.95 6.28 10.93
CA ARG A 287 5.31 5.49 11.97
C ARG A 287 4.79 6.37 13.10
N ASN A 288 5.62 7.30 13.57
CA ASN A 288 5.28 8.12 14.72
C ASN A 288 4.14 9.09 14.43
N LEU A 289 4.02 9.56 13.20
CA LEU A 289 2.95 10.48 12.84
C LEU A 289 1.67 9.73 12.47
N GLU A 290 1.71 8.42 12.37
CA GLU A 290 0.54 7.58 12.08
C GLU A 290 -0.21 8.09 10.86
N LEU A 291 0.52 8.18 9.76
CA LEU A 291 -0.04 8.76 8.54
C LEU A 291 -1.13 7.88 7.94
N THR A 292 -0.84 6.59 7.71
CA THR A 292 -1.82 5.66 7.16
C THR A 292 -2.00 4.42 8.01
N HIS A 293 -1.11 4.19 8.96
CA HIS A 293 -1.21 3.07 9.90
C HIS A 293 -0.94 3.58 11.29
N ASN A 294 -1.74 3.15 12.26
CA ASN A 294 -1.50 3.53 13.64
C ASN A 294 -0.40 2.66 14.24
N LEU A 295 0.01 2.99 15.47
CA LEU A 295 1.14 2.31 16.10
C LEU A 295 0.86 0.84 16.37
N ALA A 296 -0.42 0.45 16.42
CA ALA A 296 -0.79 -0.96 16.58
C ALA A 296 -0.89 -1.70 15.25
N GLY A 297 -0.69 -1.01 14.12
CA GLY A 297 -0.72 -1.63 12.81
C GLY A 297 -2.04 -1.53 12.07
N GLY A 298 -3.08 -1.02 12.72
CA GLY A 298 -4.37 -0.85 12.07
C GLY A 298 -4.44 0.45 11.29
N THR A 299 -5.62 0.72 10.73
CA THR A 299 -5.81 1.93 9.93
C THR A 299 -6.72 2.97 10.56
N ASP A 300 -7.32 2.66 11.71
CA ASP A 300 -8.13 3.65 12.39
C ASP A 300 -7.26 4.66 13.14
N ASN A 301 -7.80 5.85 13.33
CA ASN A 301 -7.13 6.94 14.04
C ASN A 301 -5.81 7.31 13.39
N THR A 302 -5.85 7.45 12.06
CA THR A 302 -4.70 7.89 11.28
C THR A 302 -5.07 9.16 10.53
N LEU A 303 -4.06 9.87 10.03
CA LEU A 303 -4.31 11.05 9.21
C LEU A 303 -5.14 10.70 7.99
N ALA A 304 -4.80 9.58 7.34
CA ALA A 304 -5.56 9.17 6.15
C ALA A 304 -7.01 8.90 6.48
N GLU A 305 -7.30 8.29 7.63
CA GLU A 305 -8.69 8.04 7.99
C GLU A 305 -9.48 9.34 8.14
N VAL A 306 -8.86 10.34 8.74
CA VAL A 306 -9.53 11.63 8.91
C VAL A 306 -9.78 12.29 7.57
N LEU A 307 -8.82 12.23 6.67
CA LEU A 307 -8.88 12.99 5.43
C LEU A 307 -9.59 12.26 4.29
N ASP A 308 -9.74 10.93 4.36
CA ASP A 308 -10.19 10.16 3.20
C ASP A 308 -11.70 9.98 3.21
N HIS A 309 -12.39 10.89 2.53
CA HIS A 309 -13.79 10.76 2.20
C HIS A 309 -13.95 10.77 0.68
N CYS A 310 -12.92 10.27 -0.03
CA CYS A 310 -12.94 10.28 -1.48
C CYS A 310 -14.10 9.46 -2.02
N ALA A 311 -14.62 9.88 -3.16
CA ALA A 311 -15.74 9.22 -3.80
C ALA A 311 -15.33 7.92 -4.48
N THR A 312 -14.09 7.83 -4.95
CA THR A 312 -13.61 6.68 -5.70
C THR A 312 -12.44 6.01 -4.98
N PRO A 313 -12.29 4.69 -5.18
CA PRO A 313 -11.10 4.03 -4.63
C PRO A 313 -9.81 4.58 -5.19
N MET A 314 -9.77 4.95 -6.48
CA MET A 314 -8.54 5.50 -7.06
C MET A 314 -8.19 6.85 -6.46
N GLY A 315 -9.19 7.64 -6.07
CA GLY A 315 -8.93 8.87 -5.34
C GLY A 315 -8.32 8.61 -3.97
N SER A 316 -8.85 7.63 -3.26
CA SER A 316 -8.29 7.25 -1.96
C SER A 316 -6.84 6.83 -2.08
N ARG A 317 -6.52 6.04 -3.10
CA ARG A 317 -5.14 5.62 -3.31
C ARG A 317 -4.23 6.81 -3.61
N MET A 318 -4.70 7.73 -4.43
CA MET A 318 -3.91 8.93 -4.74
C MET A 318 -3.69 9.81 -3.51
N LEU A 319 -4.71 9.99 -2.69
CA LEU A 319 -4.57 10.77 -1.46
C LEU A 319 -3.50 10.18 -0.55
N LYS A 320 -3.49 8.86 -0.41
CA LYS A 320 -2.47 8.22 0.43
C LYS A 320 -1.08 8.41 -0.14
N ARG A 321 -0.95 8.38 -1.48
CA ARG A 321 0.34 8.68 -2.09
C ARG A 321 0.78 10.10 -1.80
N TRP A 322 -0.15 11.07 -1.87
CA TRP A 322 0.18 12.46 -1.54
C TRP A 322 0.63 12.57 -0.08
N ILE A 323 -0.06 11.91 0.83
CA ILE A 323 0.28 11.98 2.25
C ILE A 323 1.70 11.45 2.50
N HIS A 324 2.06 10.37 1.83
CA HIS A 324 3.37 9.76 2.04
C HIS A 324 4.49 10.45 1.28
N GLN A 325 4.17 11.37 0.39
CA GLN A 325 5.20 12.04 -0.40
C GLN A 325 4.89 13.54 -0.51
N PRO A 326 4.93 14.25 0.61
CA PRO A 326 4.75 15.71 0.55
C PRO A 326 5.85 16.31 -0.30
N MET A 327 5.54 17.40 -0.98
CA MET A 327 6.46 17.95 -1.96
C MET A 327 6.94 19.33 -1.58
N ARG A 328 8.04 19.76 -2.22
CA ARG A 328 8.65 21.04 -1.95
C ARG A 328 8.30 22.10 -2.99
N ASP A 329 7.59 21.75 -4.04
CA ASP A 329 7.28 22.66 -5.14
C ASP A 329 6.08 23.53 -4.77
N ASN A 330 6.36 24.75 -4.33
CA ASN A 330 5.30 25.66 -3.89
C ASN A 330 4.33 26.00 -5.02
N ALA A 331 4.79 26.03 -6.27
CA ALA A 331 3.90 26.35 -7.38
C ALA A 331 2.82 25.27 -7.51
N THR A 332 3.21 23.99 -7.46
CA THR A 332 2.24 22.91 -7.53
C THR A 332 1.32 22.90 -6.30
N LEU A 333 1.89 23.14 -5.13
CA LEU A 333 1.09 23.16 -3.91
C LEU A 333 0.05 24.29 -3.94
N ASN A 334 0.45 25.47 -4.40
CA ASN A 334 -0.49 26.59 -4.51
C ASN A 334 -1.55 26.32 -5.57
N GLN A 335 -1.19 25.61 -6.63
CA GLN A 335 -2.16 25.21 -7.64
C GLN A 335 -3.24 24.32 -7.03
N ARG A 336 -2.83 23.36 -6.20
CA ARG A 336 -3.79 22.53 -5.49
C ARG A 336 -4.64 23.34 -4.54
N LEU A 337 -4.00 24.24 -3.78
CA LEU A 337 -4.72 25.08 -2.82
C LEU A 337 -5.72 25.99 -3.52
N ASP A 338 -5.34 26.55 -4.66
CA ASP A 338 -6.26 27.37 -5.43
C ASP A 338 -7.48 26.57 -5.88
N ALA A 339 -7.25 25.34 -6.35
CA ALA A 339 -8.34 24.48 -6.77
C ALA A 339 -9.27 24.13 -5.59
N ILE A 340 -8.68 23.78 -4.45
CA ILE A 340 -9.47 23.46 -3.27
C ILE A 340 -10.27 24.69 -2.84
N THR A 341 -9.67 25.87 -2.91
CA THR A 341 -10.37 27.09 -2.52
C THR A 341 -11.61 27.31 -3.38
N GLU A 342 -11.50 27.15 -4.69
CA GLU A 342 -12.67 27.33 -5.53
C GLU A 342 -13.74 26.28 -5.25
N LEU A 343 -13.32 25.02 -5.10
CA LEU A 343 -14.28 23.96 -4.83
C LEU A 343 -14.98 24.16 -3.50
N LYS A 344 -14.25 24.69 -2.52
CA LYS A 344 -14.83 24.96 -1.20
C LYS A 344 -15.79 26.12 -1.26
N GLU A 345 -15.36 27.24 -1.86
CA GLU A 345 -16.17 28.46 -1.87
C GLU A 345 -17.44 28.32 -2.70
N THR A 346 -17.37 27.56 -3.78
CA THR A 346 -18.56 27.31 -4.58
C THR A 346 -19.41 26.16 -4.07
N ALA A 347 -18.90 25.40 -3.12
CA ALA A 347 -19.52 24.18 -2.60
C ALA A 347 -19.77 23.14 -3.70
N LEU A 348 -19.06 23.23 -4.82
CA LEU A 348 -19.26 22.28 -5.92
C LEU A 348 -18.73 20.89 -5.58
N TYR A 349 -17.94 20.74 -4.52
CA TYR A 349 -17.56 19.41 -4.07
C TYR A 349 -18.81 18.55 -3.81
N GLY A 350 -19.89 19.17 -3.34
CA GLY A 350 -21.11 18.43 -3.05
C GLY A 350 -21.80 17.91 -4.30
N GLU A 351 -21.65 18.61 -5.42
CA GLU A 351 -22.20 18.13 -6.69
C GLU A 351 -21.27 17.14 -7.37
N LEU A 352 -19.95 17.32 -7.18
CA LEU A 352 -18.97 16.43 -7.81
C LEU A 352 -18.94 15.05 -7.16
N HIS A 353 -19.08 14.98 -5.86
CA HIS A 353 -18.91 13.71 -5.17
C HIS A 353 -19.82 12.60 -5.71
N PRO A 354 -21.14 12.82 -5.86
CA PRO A 354 -22.00 11.74 -6.36
C PRO A 354 -21.64 11.31 -7.79
N VAL A 355 -21.28 12.25 -8.64
CA VAL A 355 -20.91 11.91 -10.02
C VAL A 355 -19.63 11.09 -10.04
N LEU A 356 -18.63 11.50 -9.26
CA LEU A 356 -17.36 10.77 -9.20
C LEU A 356 -17.61 9.36 -8.66
N LYS A 357 -18.47 9.24 -7.66
CA LYS A 357 -18.77 7.94 -7.10
C LYS A 357 -19.35 7.00 -8.16
N GLN A 358 -20.19 7.52 -9.05
CA GLN A 358 -20.77 6.71 -10.12
C GLN A 358 -19.70 6.33 -11.17
N ILE A 359 -18.67 7.14 -11.35
CA ILE A 359 -17.60 6.79 -12.27
C ILE A 359 -16.81 5.62 -11.72
N GLY A 360 -16.51 5.64 -10.41
CA GLY A 360 -15.87 4.51 -9.76
C GLY A 360 -14.40 4.36 -10.06
N ASP A 361 -13.96 3.12 -9.93
CA ASP A 361 -12.53 2.80 -10.02
C ASP A 361 -12.18 2.33 -11.42
N ILE A 362 -12.19 3.26 -12.36
CA ILE A 362 -11.88 2.89 -13.73
C ILE A 362 -10.38 2.62 -13.92
N GLU A 363 -9.54 3.13 -13.04
CA GLU A 363 -8.10 2.90 -13.16
C GLU A 363 -7.78 1.42 -13.21
N ARG A 364 -8.36 0.63 -12.29
CA ARG A 364 -8.09 -0.80 -12.24
C ARG A 364 -8.80 -1.56 -13.36
N ILE A 365 -9.95 -1.06 -13.79
CA ILE A 365 -10.61 -1.65 -14.95
C ILE A 365 -9.73 -1.52 -16.19
N LEU A 366 -9.11 -0.36 -16.37
CA LEU A 366 -8.25 -0.13 -17.54
C LEU A 366 -7.04 -1.05 -17.54
N ALA A 367 -6.48 -1.33 -16.36
CA ALA A 367 -5.37 -2.27 -16.28
C ALA A 367 -5.81 -3.67 -16.72
N ARG A 368 -6.98 -4.10 -16.24
CA ARG A 368 -7.47 -5.40 -16.64
C ARG A 368 -7.82 -5.44 -18.13
N LEU A 369 -8.29 -4.33 -18.66
CA LEU A 369 -8.51 -4.23 -20.11
C LEU A 369 -7.19 -4.38 -20.87
N ALA A 370 -6.16 -3.68 -20.43
CA ALA A 370 -4.84 -3.77 -21.08
C ALA A 370 -4.27 -5.17 -21.00
N LEU A 371 -4.49 -5.86 -19.91
CA LEU A 371 -3.98 -7.21 -19.71
C LEU A 371 -4.92 -8.28 -20.29
N ARG A 372 -6.05 -7.87 -20.86
CA ARG A 372 -7.06 -8.75 -21.45
C ARG A 372 -7.67 -9.71 -20.44
N SER A 373 -7.69 -9.31 -19.19
CA SER A 373 -8.31 -10.09 -18.13
C SER A 373 -9.61 -9.46 -17.62
N ALA A 374 -10.05 -8.37 -18.25
CA ALA A 374 -11.30 -7.73 -17.85
C ALA A 374 -12.48 -8.68 -18.04
N ARG A 375 -13.40 -8.61 -17.09
CA ARG A 375 -14.61 -9.43 -17.16
C ARG A 375 -15.77 -8.60 -17.72
N PRO A 376 -16.86 -9.25 -18.09
CA PRO A 376 -18.01 -8.49 -18.63
C PRO A 376 -18.47 -7.37 -17.71
N ARG A 377 -18.50 -7.58 -16.40
CA ARG A 377 -18.91 -6.52 -15.50
C ARG A 377 -17.96 -5.34 -15.50
N ASP A 378 -16.67 -5.58 -15.73
CA ASP A 378 -15.71 -4.48 -15.83
C ASP A 378 -16.07 -3.55 -16.96
N LEU A 379 -16.43 -4.12 -18.13
CA LEU A 379 -16.79 -3.28 -19.26
C LEU A 379 -18.14 -2.62 -19.06
N ALA A 380 -19.06 -3.28 -18.33
CA ALA A 380 -20.33 -2.63 -17.98
C ALA A 380 -20.09 -1.45 -17.05
N ARG A 381 -19.16 -1.59 -16.11
CA ARG A 381 -18.79 -0.47 -15.21
C ARG A 381 -18.13 0.65 -15.99
N LEU A 382 -17.26 0.29 -16.95
CA LEU A 382 -16.63 1.31 -17.79
C LEU A 382 -17.69 2.06 -18.59
N ARG A 383 -18.64 1.34 -19.15
CA ARG A 383 -19.78 1.97 -19.84
C ARG A 383 -20.52 2.95 -18.93
N HIS A 384 -20.81 2.51 -17.71
CA HIS A 384 -21.51 3.37 -16.74
C HIS A 384 -20.70 4.63 -16.46
N ALA A 385 -19.38 4.48 -16.32
CA ALA A 385 -18.50 5.62 -16.09
C ALA A 385 -18.55 6.59 -17.28
N MET A 386 -18.49 6.04 -18.51
CA MET A 386 -18.58 6.90 -19.69
C MET A 386 -19.90 7.67 -19.73
N GLN A 387 -20.96 7.04 -19.29
CA GLN A 387 -22.28 7.69 -19.27
C GLN A 387 -22.35 8.85 -18.28
N GLN A 388 -21.44 8.87 -17.28
CA GLN A 388 -21.39 9.95 -16.31
C GLN A 388 -20.61 11.17 -16.77
N LEU A 389 -19.81 11.03 -17.82
CA LEU A 389 -18.91 12.12 -18.22
C LEU A 389 -19.65 13.40 -18.67
N PRO A 390 -20.79 13.33 -19.38
CA PRO A 390 -21.48 14.57 -19.67
C PRO A 390 -21.88 15.35 -18.42
N GLU A 391 -22.37 14.68 -17.40
CA GLU A 391 -22.73 15.34 -16.14
C GLU A 391 -21.49 15.91 -15.46
N LEU A 392 -20.41 15.12 -15.40
CA LEU A 392 -19.17 15.61 -14.82
C LEU A 392 -18.66 16.85 -15.53
N HIS A 393 -18.66 16.80 -16.84
CA HIS A 393 -18.19 17.92 -17.65
C HIS A 393 -19.03 19.17 -17.43
N SER A 394 -20.36 18.97 -17.29
CA SER A 394 -21.27 20.06 -17.02
C SER A 394 -21.01 20.71 -15.67
N VAL A 395 -20.84 19.89 -14.63
CA VAL A 395 -20.54 20.43 -13.30
C VAL A 395 -19.22 21.18 -13.31
N MET A 396 -18.21 20.60 -13.95
CA MET A 396 -16.89 21.24 -13.99
C MET A 396 -16.88 22.51 -14.82
N SER A 397 -17.85 22.71 -15.69
CA SER A 397 -17.88 23.92 -16.52
C SER A 397 -18.08 25.19 -15.69
N GLU A 398 -18.57 25.06 -14.47
CA GLU A 398 -18.74 26.18 -13.56
C GLU A 398 -17.42 26.57 -12.87
N LEU A 399 -16.40 25.73 -12.95
CA LEU A 399 -15.11 25.96 -12.29
C LEU A 399 -14.18 26.73 -13.23
N LYS A 400 -13.44 27.69 -12.67
CA LYS A 400 -12.63 28.58 -13.48
C LYS A 400 -11.14 28.50 -13.17
N GLN A 401 -10.74 27.92 -12.05
CA GLN A 401 -9.35 27.83 -11.70
C GLN A 401 -8.61 27.00 -12.76
N PRO A 402 -7.43 27.47 -13.24
CA PRO A 402 -6.79 26.85 -14.41
C PRO A 402 -6.51 25.37 -14.28
N HIS A 403 -6.10 24.91 -13.10
CA HIS A 403 -5.82 23.50 -12.93
C HIS A 403 -7.09 22.66 -13.08
N LEU A 404 -8.19 23.13 -12.52
CA LEU A 404 -9.47 22.42 -12.67
C LEU A 404 -9.94 22.44 -14.11
N THR A 405 -9.70 23.54 -14.82
CA THR A 405 -10.03 23.60 -16.24
C THR A 405 -9.20 22.57 -17.02
N GLU A 406 -7.93 22.43 -16.67
CA GLU A 406 -7.08 21.45 -17.32
C GLU A 406 -7.58 20.02 -17.06
N LEU A 407 -7.96 19.73 -15.82
CA LEU A 407 -8.52 18.40 -15.52
C LEU A 407 -9.77 18.14 -16.33
N ARG A 408 -10.58 19.17 -16.56
CA ARG A 408 -11.80 19.03 -17.35
C ARG A 408 -11.49 18.61 -18.78
N THR A 409 -10.40 19.12 -19.37
CA THR A 409 -10.06 18.77 -20.76
C THR A 409 -9.75 17.29 -20.92
N HIS A 410 -9.30 16.62 -19.87
CA HIS A 410 -9.03 15.19 -19.90
C HIS A 410 -10.25 14.34 -19.52
N ALA A 411 -11.36 15.00 -19.17
CA ALA A 411 -12.58 14.31 -18.75
C ALA A 411 -13.73 14.57 -19.70
N GLU A 412 -13.42 14.84 -20.95
CA GLU A 412 -14.46 15.11 -21.93
C GLU A 412 -15.26 13.85 -22.27
N PRO A 413 -16.53 13.98 -22.58
CA PRO A 413 -17.30 12.81 -22.98
C PRO A 413 -16.66 12.09 -24.16
N MET A 414 -16.72 10.79 -24.14
CA MET A 414 -16.20 9.93 -25.19
C MET A 414 -17.36 9.23 -25.84
N ASP A 415 -18.07 9.94 -26.71
CA ASP A 415 -19.35 9.47 -27.20
C ASP A 415 -19.23 8.22 -28.04
N GLU A 416 -18.19 8.11 -28.89
CA GLU A 416 -18.00 6.92 -29.72
C GLU A 416 -17.76 5.69 -28.85
N LEU A 417 -16.94 5.84 -27.83
CA LEU A 417 -16.61 4.72 -26.96
C LEU A 417 -17.82 4.29 -26.14
N CYS A 418 -18.54 5.28 -25.61
CA CYS A 418 -19.76 5.00 -24.86
C CYS A 418 -20.78 4.29 -25.73
N ASP A 419 -20.93 4.74 -26.97
CA ASP A 419 -21.86 4.13 -27.90
C ASP A 419 -21.47 2.68 -28.20
N LEU A 420 -20.19 2.45 -28.40
CA LEU A 420 -19.70 1.08 -28.65
C LEU A 420 -20.07 0.17 -27.50
N LEU A 421 -19.78 0.61 -26.27
CA LEU A 421 -20.04 -0.21 -25.09
C LEU A 421 -21.55 -0.44 -24.89
N GLU A 422 -22.36 0.58 -25.18
CA GLU A 422 -23.81 0.44 -25.05
C GLU A 422 -24.35 -0.57 -26.05
N ARG A 423 -23.84 -0.55 -27.28
CA ARG A 423 -24.30 -1.49 -28.30
C ARG A 423 -23.79 -2.91 -28.07
N ALA A 424 -22.58 -3.05 -27.53
CA ALA A 424 -21.91 -4.35 -27.52
C ALA A 424 -22.25 -5.19 -26.30
N ILE A 425 -22.45 -4.58 -25.13
CA ILE A 425 -22.52 -5.30 -23.86
C ILE A 425 -23.94 -5.22 -23.31
N LYS A 426 -24.46 -6.34 -22.84
CA LYS A 426 -25.76 -6.36 -22.20
C LYS A 426 -25.74 -5.51 -20.93
N GLU A 427 -26.91 -5.04 -20.55
CA GLU A 427 -27.01 -4.13 -19.40
C GLU A 427 -26.50 -4.76 -18.11
N ASN A 428 -26.85 -6.02 -17.88
CA ASN A 428 -26.42 -6.76 -16.70
C ASN A 428 -25.78 -8.07 -17.15
N PRO A 429 -24.53 -8.01 -17.61
CA PRO A 429 -23.92 -9.21 -18.16
C PRO A 429 -23.58 -10.22 -17.07
N PRO A 430 -23.45 -11.49 -17.44
CA PRO A 430 -23.00 -12.51 -16.50
C PRO A 430 -21.55 -12.29 -16.09
N VAL A 431 -21.12 -13.08 -15.11
CA VAL A 431 -19.79 -12.87 -14.52
C VAL A 431 -18.68 -13.19 -15.52
N VAL A 432 -18.85 -14.26 -16.30
CA VAL A 432 -17.79 -14.69 -17.22
C VAL A 432 -18.36 -14.90 -18.61
N ILE A 433 -17.50 -14.74 -19.62
CA ILE A 433 -17.89 -14.85 -21.01
C ILE A 433 -18.32 -16.28 -21.38
N ARG A 434 -17.76 -17.28 -20.71
CA ARG A 434 -18.10 -18.66 -21.06
C ARG A 434 -19.55 -19.02 -20.77
N ASP A 435 -20.22 -18.25 -19.91
CA ASP A 435 -21.63 -18.47 -19.66
C ASP A 435 -22.53 -17.99 -20.79
N GLY A 436 -21.97 -17.24 -21.72
CA GLY A 436 -22.78 -16.65 -22.79
C GLY A 436 -23.63 -15.50 -22.28
N GLY A 437 -24.35 -14.85 -23.19
CA GLY A 437 -25.25 -13.79 -22.81
C GLY A 437 -24.58 -12.49 -22.45
N VAL A 438 -23.37 -12.27 -22.93
CA VAL A 438 -22.61 -11.05 -22.64
C VAL A 438 -22.82 -9.99 -23.72
N ILE A 439 -22.74 -10.40 -24.99
CA ILE A 439 -22.87 -9.48 -26.11
C ILE A 439 -24.35 -9.12 -26.27
N ALA A 440 -24.63 -7.83 -26.41
CA ALA A 440 -26.00 -7.36 -26.47
C ALA A 440 -26.69 -7.80 -27.76
N ASP A 441 -28.00 -7.99 -27.68
CA ASP A 441 -28.78 -8.27 -28.87
C ASP A 441 -28.66 -7.10 -29.82
N GLY A 442 -28.56 -7.41 -31.12
CA GLY A 442 -28.50 -6.38 -32.14
C GLY A 442 -27.07 -5.93 -32.47
N TYR A 443 -26.10 -6.34 -31.67
CA TYR A 443 -24.69 -5.94 -31.94
C TYR A 443 -24.14 -6.67 -33.17
N SER A 444 -24.50 -7.94 -33.33
CA SER A 444 -24.02 -8.77 -34.43
C SER A 444 -25.23 -9.48 -35.04
N ALA A 445 -25.49 -9.24 -36.33
CA ALA A 445 -26.59 -9.92 -37.00
C ALA A 445 -26.39 -11.41 -37.02
N GLU A 446 -25.15 -11.86 -37.20
CA GLU A 446 -24.85 -13.29 -37.24
C GLU A 446 -25.13 -13.91 -35.86
N LEU A 447 -24.71 -13.25 -34.79
CA LEU A 447 -24.97 -13.77 -33.45
C LEU A 447 -26.45 -13.84 -33.14
N ASP A 448 -27.18 -12.80 -33.54
CA ASP A 448 -28.64 -12.80 -33.36
C ASP A 448 -29.27 -13.98 -34.07
N GLU A 449 -28.80 -14.30 -35.26
CA GLU A 449 -29.30 -15.41 -36.02
C GLU A 449 -29.09 -16.74 -35.32
N TRP A 450 -27.86 -16.96 -34.78
CA TRP A 450 -27.60 -18.20 -34.07
C TRP A 450 -28.41 -18.27 -32.78
N ARG A 451 -28.60 -17.16 -32.09
CA ARG A 451 -29.39 -17.15 -30.88
C ARG A 451 -30.85 -17.43 -31.16
N ASP A 452 -31.38 -16.88 -32.27
CA ASP A 452 -32.77 -17.11 -32.63
C ASP A 452 -32.97 -18.60 -32.93
N LEU A 453 -32.04 -19.23 -33.63
CA LEU A 453 -32.13 -20.64 -33.90
C LEU A 453 -32.11 -21.47 -32.62
N ALA A 454 -31.24 -21.12 -31.68
CA ALA A 454 -31.16 -21.83 -30.41
C ALA A 454 -32.42 -21.63 -29.57
N ASN A 455 -32.96 -20.42 -29.57
CA ASN A 455 -34.16 -20.11 -28.78
C ASN A 455 -35.43 -20.69 -29.42
N GLY A 456 -35.45 -20.83 -30.74
CA GLY A 456 -36.58 -21.42 -31.40
C GLY A 456 -36.78 -22.88 -31.03
N ALA A 457 -35.81 -23.49 -30.42
CA ALA A 457 -35.88 -24.88 -30.01
C ALA A 457 -36.99 -25.14 -29.02
N THR A 458 -37.21 -24.22 -28.09
CA THR A 458 -38.25 -24.40 -27.09
C THR A 458 -39.61 -24.41 -27.72
N GLU A 459 -39.85 -23.52 -28.66
CA GLU A 459 -41.13 -23.47 -29.35
C GLU A 459 -41.35 -24.74 -30.15
N PHE A 460 -40.31 -25.24 -30.83
CA PHE A 460 -40.41 -26.47 -31.59
C PHE A 460 -40.77 -27.64 -30.65
N LEU A 461 -40.12 -27.70 -29.50
CA LEU A 461 -40.38 -28.80 -28.57
C LEU A 461 -41.79 -28.77 -28.04
N GLU A 462 -42.29 -27.60 -27.72
CA GLU A 462 -43.68 -27.46 -27.24
C GLU A 462 -44.66 -27.85 -28.32
N ARG A 463 -44.39 -27.41 -29.55
CA ARG A 463 -45.28 -27.75 -30.66
C ARG A 463 -45.23 -29.26 -30.94
N LEU A 464 -44.02 -29.83 -30.91
CA LEU A 464 -43.89 -31.27 -31.16
C LEU A 464 -44.65 -32.06 -30.08
N GLU A 465 -44.51 -31.64 -28.82
CA GLU A 465 -45.20 -32.32 -27.73
C GLU A 465 -46.72 -32.29 -27.95
N ALA A 466 -47.25 -31.13 -28.31
CA ALA A 466 -48.68 -30.99 -28.50
C ALA A 466 -49.17 -31.81 -29.73
N GLU A 467 -48.37 -31.74 -30.82
CA GLU A 467 -48.73 -32.48 -32.05
C GLU A 467 -48.72 -33.98 -31.84
N GLU A 468 -47.68 -34.48 -31.16
CA GLU A 468 -47.56 -35.91 -30.96
C GLU A 468 -48.56 -36.45 -29.97
N ARG A 469 -48.93 -35.64 -28.96
CA ARG A 469 -50.03 -36.03 -28.06
C ARG A 469 -51.31 -36.19 -28.80
N ASP A 470 -51.65 -35.19 -29.63
CA ASP A 470 -52.86 -35.24 -30.35
C ASP A 470 -52.92 -36.36 -31.42
N ARG A 471 -51.78 -36.50 -32.14
CA ARG A 471 -51.70 -37.44 -33.23
C ARG A 471 -51.85 -38.87 -32.75
N HIS A 472 -51.32 -39.19 -31.60
CA HIS A 472 -51.25 -40.56 -31.12
C HIS A 472 -52.14 -40.83 -29.90
N GLY A 473 -52.86 -39.81 -29.44
CA GLY A 473 -53.73 -40.00 -28.30
C GLY A 473 -53.04 -40.33 -26.99
N ILE A 474 -51.79 -39.82 -26.80
CA ILE A 474 -51.02 -40.10 -25.61
C ILE A 474 -50.94 -38.84 -24.75
N ASP A 475 -51.80 -38.79 -23.73
CA ASP A 475 -51.89 -37.57 -22.96
C ASP A 475 -50.78 -37.44 -21.91
N THR A 476 -50.02 -38.51 -21.65
CA THR A 476 -48.86 -38.41 -20.77
C THR A 476 -47.57 -38.09 -21.48
N LEU A 477 -47.61 -37.92 -22.77
CA LEU A 477 -46.44 -37.67 -23.59
C LEU A 477 -45.80 -36.32 -23.24
N LYS A 478 -44.50 -36.35 -22.98
CA LYS A 478 -43.73 -35.13 -22.66
C LYS A 478 -42.41 -35.18 -23.46
N VAL A 479 -42.01 -34.01 -23.90
CA VAL A 479 -40.69 -33.86 -24.54
C VAL A 479 -39.77 -33.16 -23.53
N GLY A 480 -38.57 -33.74 -23.34
CA GLY A 480 -37.64 -33.17 -22.38
C GLY A 480 -36.21 -33.41 -22.81
N TYR A 481 -35.30 -33.01 -21.95
CA TYR A 481 -33.85 -33.10 -22.22
C TYR A 481 -33.14 -33.71 -21.00
N ASN A 482 -32.23 -34.63 -21.33
CA ASN A 482 -31.36 -35.26 -20.32
C ASN A 482 -29.92 -35.02 -20.71
N ASN A 483 -29.10 -34.59 -19.75
CA ASN A 483 -27.71 -34.26 -20.05
C ASN A 483 -26.90 -35.43 -20.57
N VAL A 484 -27.31 -36.68 -20.22
CA VAL A 484 -26.59 -37.87 -20.65
C VAL A 484 -27.10 -38.38 -21.97
N HIS A 485 -28.42 -38.42 -22.12
CA HIS A 485 -29.05 -39.08 -23.29
C HIS A 485 -29.60 -38.12 -24.34
N GLY A 486 -29.60 -36.81 -24.06
CA GLY A 486 -30.12 -35.84 -25.00
C GLY A 486 -31.64 -35.66 -24.93
N PHE A 487 -32.21 -35.17 -26.00
CA PHE A 487 -33.67 -34.96 -26.04
C PHE A 487 -34.41 -36.29 -26.14
N TYR A 488 -35.61 -36.29 -25.58
CA TYR A 488 -36.41 -37.53 -25.59
C TYR A 488 -37.90 -37.18 -25.55
N ILE A 489 -38.70 -38.19 -25.97
CA ILE A 489 -40.13 -38.18 -25.76
C ILE A 489 -40.42 -39.21 -24.68
N GLN A 490 -41.03 -38.77 -23.58
CA GLN A 490 -41.32 -39.65 -22.47
C GLN A 490 -42.80 -39.96 -22.44
N VAL A 491 -43.12 -41.24 -22.31
CA VAL A 491 -44.47 -41.73 -22.24
C VAL A 491 -44.59 -42.63 -21.03
N SER A 492 -45.70 -42.50 -20.28
CA SER A 492 -45.93 -43.35 -19.11
C SER A 492 -46.05 -44.83 -19.59
N ARG A 493 -45.72 -45.73 -18.67
CA ARG A 493 -45.80 -47.17 -19.01
C ARG A 493 -47.20 -47.57 -19.36
N GLY A 494 -48.17 -46.96 -18.69
CA GLY A 494 -49.58 -47.31 -19.01
C GLY A 494 -50.04 -46.96 -20.39
N GLN A 495 -49.29 -46.02 -21.04
CA GLN A 495 -49.64 -45.62 -22.39
C GLN A 495 -48.59 -46.01 -23.44
N SER A 496 -47.60 -46.82 -23.02
CA SER A 496 -46.55 -47.20 -23.96
C SER A 496 -47.06 -48.08 -25.13
N HIS A 497 -48.18 -48.71 -24.98
CA HIS A 497 -48.75 -49.45 -26.06
C HIS A 497 -49.27 -48.58 -27.20
N LEU A 498 -49.48 -47.28 -26.93
CA LEU A 498 -49.95 -46.36 -27.94
C LEU A 498 -48.81 -45.76 -28.76
N VAL A 499 -47.58 -46.05 -28.41
CA VAL A 499 -46.43 -45.48 -29.09
C VAL A 499 -46.31 -46.04 -30.50
N PRO A 500 -46.15 -45.18 -31.52
CA PRO A 500 -46.00 -45.62 -32.90
C PRO A 500 -44.72 -46.43 -33.09
N PRO A 501 -44.66 -47.29 -34.11
CA PRO A 501 -43.50 -48.09 -34.36
C PRO A 501 -42.21 -47.34 -34.66
N HIS A 502 -42.30 -46.12 -35.17
CA HIS A 502 -41.12 -45.36 -35.55
C HIS A 502 -40.44 -44.70 -34.35
N TYR A 503 -41.08 -44.75 -33.18
CA TYR A 503 -40.43 -44.31 -31.98
C TYR A 503 -39.36 -45.32 -31.55
N VAL A 504 -38.14 -44.89 -31.36
CA VAL A 504 -37.06 -45.78 -30.95
C VAL A 504 -36.82 -45.61 -29.48
N ARG A 505 -36.89 -46.70 -28.72
CA ARG A 505 -36.67 -46.63 -27.28
C ARG A 505 -35.25 -46.23 -26.97
N ARG A 506 -35.10 -45.25 -26.12
CA ARG A 506 -33.78 -44.75 -25.74
C ARG A 506 -33.44 -45.12 -24.30
N GLN A 507 -34.46 -45.11 -23.41
CA GLN A 507 -34.22 -45.36 -21.99
C GLN A 507 -35.53 -45.90 -21.39
N THR A 508 -35.40 -46.85 -20.45
CA THR A 508 -36.53 -47.35 -19.67
C THR A 508 -36.41 -46.86 -18.26
N LEU A 509 -37.47 -46.27 -17.76
CA LEU A 509 -37.54 -45.80 -16.39
C LEU A 509 -38.54 -46.61 -15.58
N LYS A 510 -38.62 -46.37 -14.28
CA LYS A 510 -39.52 -47.14 -13.46
C LYS A 510 -40.98 -47.01 -13.89
N ASN A 511 -41.42 -45.78 -14.14
CA ASN A 511 -42.82 -45.51 -14.47
C ASN A 511 -43.00 -44.94 -15.88
N ALA A 512 -41.98 -44.97 -16.71
CA ALA A 512 -42.07 -44.32 -18.01
C ALA A 512 -41.03 -44.96 -18.94
N GLU A 513 -41.22 -44.72 -20.22
CA GLU A 513 -40.20 -45.06 -21.23
C GLU A 513 -39.89 -43.80 -22.05
N ARG A 514 -38.65 -43.70 -22.45
CA ARG A 514 -38.18 -42.54 -23.21
C ARG A 514 -37.77 -43.00 -24.60
N TYR A 515 -38.18 -42.22 -25.57
CA TYR A 515 -37.99 -42.54 -26.98
C TYR A 515 -37.33 -41.38 -27.70
N ILE A 516 -36.83 -41.70 -28.91
CA ILE A 516 -36.32 -40.70 -29.83
C ILE A 516 -36.98 -40.92 -31.16
N ILE A 517 -37.26 -39.84 -31.88
CA ILE A 517 -37.74 -39.92 -33.25
C ILE A 517 -36.79 -39.12 -34.13
N GLU A 518 -36.81 -39.39 -35.43
CA GLU A 518 -35.88 -38.76 -36.36
C GLU A 518 -35.98 -37.21 -36.30
N GLU A 519 -37.21 -36.72 -36.25
CA GLU A 519 -37.41 -35.29 -36.21
C GLU A 519 -36.78 -34.64 -34.96
N LEU A 520 -36.94 -35.30 -33.82
CA LEU A 520 -36.36 -34.79 -32.59
C LEU A 520 -34.85 -34.89 -32.63
N LYS A 521 -34.30 -35.96 -33.22
CA LYS A 521 -32.86 -36.10 -33.31
C LYS A 521 -32.24 -35.01 -34.21
N GLN A 522 -32.91 -34.71 -35.32
CA GLN A 522 -32.43 -33.65 -36.21
C GLN A 522 -32.48 -32.29 -35.51
N HIS A 523 -33.54 -32.07 -34.72
CA HIS A 523 -33.64 -30.85 -33.97
C HIS A 523 -32.56 -30.77 -32.92
N GLU A 524 -32.27 -31.88 -32.25
CA GLU A 524 -31.22 -31.93 -31.24
C GLU A 524 -29.90 -31.49 -31.83
N ASP A 525 -29.53 -32.05 -32.98
CA ASP A 525 -28.29 -31.69 -33.64
C ASP A 525 -28.26 -30.22 -33.99
N LYS A 526 -29.38 -29.70 -34.49
CA LYS A 526 -29.45 -28.29 -34.88
C LYS A 526 -29.34 -27.37 -33.69
N VAL A 527 -30.03 -27.70 -32.57
CA VAL A 527 -29.99 -26.86 -31.39
C VAL A 527 -28.60 -26.84 -30.76
N LEU A 528 -27.99 -28.01 -30.64
CA LEU A 528 -26.66 -28.08 -30.06
C LEU A 528 -25.66 -27.32 -30.91
N ASN A 529 -25.77 -27.42 -32.23
CA ASN A 529 -24.90 -26.70 -33.13
C ASN A 529 -25.10 -25.19 -33.00
N SER A 530 -26.38 -24.74 -32.91
CA SER A 530 -26.66 -23.32 -32.82
C SER A 530 -26.13 -22.72 -31.53
N LYS A 531 -26.32 -23.40 -30.39
CA LYS A 531 -25.80 -22.92 -29.13
C LYS A 531 -24.28 -22.84 -29.12
N SER A 532 -23.65 -23.89 -29.66
CA SER A 532 -22.19 -23.92 -29.73
C SER A 532 -21.67 -22.80 -30.63
N ARG A 533 -22.31 -22.59 -31.79
CA ARG A 533 -21.86 -21.53 -32.67
C ARG A 533 -22.08 -20.15 -32.09
N ALA A 534 -23.22 -19.93 -31.38
CA ALA A 534 -23.48 -18.67 -30.75
C ALA A 534 -22.43 -18.35 -29.70
N LEU A 535 -22.08 -19.33 -28.87
CA LEU A 535 -21.07 -19.10 -27.83
C LEU A 535 -19.69 -18.84 -28.44
N ALA A 536 -19.32 -19.58 -29.48
CA ALA A 536 -18.02 -19.37 -30.13
C ALA A 536 -17.94 -17.96 -30.71
N LEU A 537 -18.99 -17.53 -31.38
CA LEU A 537 -19.02 -16.20 -31.98
C LEU A 537 -19.00 -15.15 -30.91
N GLU A 538 -19.73 -15.38 -29.83
CA GLU A 538 -19.77 -14.41 -28.73
C GLU A 538 -18.36 -14.22 -28.13
N LYS A 539 -17.62 -15.32 -27.95
CA LYS A 539 -16.25 -15.23 -27.47
C LYS A 539 -15.36 -14.46 -28.43
N GLN A 540 -15.54 -14.69 -29.73
CA GLN A 540 -14.77 -13.99 -30.74
C GLN A 540 -15.08 -12.47 -30.69
N LEU A 541 -16.35 -12.11 -30.60
CA LEU A 541 -16.75 -10.71 -30.53
C LEU A 541 -16.22 -10.05 -29.27
N TRP A 542 -16.19 -10.80 -28.16
CA TRP A 542 -15.62 -10.30 -26.91
C TRP A 542 -14.14 -9.98 -27.08
N GLU A 543 -13.38 -10.86 -27.71
CA GLU A 543 -11.97 -10.58 -27.95
C GLU A 543 -11.77 -9.41 -28.90
N GLU A 544 -12.61 -9.31 -29.91
CA GLU A 544 -12.54 -8.17 -30.83
C GLU A 544 -12.82 -6.85 -30.12
N LEU A 545 -13.68 -6.91 -29.10
CA LEU A 545 -14.01 -5.70 -28.36
C LEU A 545 -12.79 -5.15 -27.65
N PHE A 546 -11.94 -6.01 -27.10
CA PHE A 546 -10.67 -5.55 -26.52
C PHE A 546 -9.83 -4.82 -27.57
N ASP A 547 -9.76 -5.36 -28.78
CA ASP A 547 -8.99 -4.73 -29.85
C ASP A 547 -9.57 -3.37 -30.22
N LEU A 548 -10.89 -3.24 -30.19
CA LEU A 548 -11.53 -1.96 -30.50
C LEU A 548 -11.30 -0.93 -29.40
N LEU A 549 -11.18 -1.38 -28.16
CA LEU A 549 -10.96 -0.46 -27.04
C LEU A 549 -9.50 -0.03 -26.88
N MET A 550 -8.57 -0.84 -27.33
CA MET A 550 -7.15 -0.62 -27.08
C MET A 550 -6.63 0.73 -27.61
N PRO A 551 -7.04 1.21 -28.80
CA PRO A 551 -6.56 2.51 -29.25
C PRO A 551 -6.97 3.67 -28.36
N HIS A 552 -7.97 3.49 -27.50
CA HIS A 552 -8.44 4.54 -26.59
C HIS A 552 -7.78 4.46 -25.24
N LEU A 553 -6.86 3.50 -25.02
CA LEU A 553 -6.33 3.25 -23.69
C LEU A 553 -5.62 4.48 -23.11
N GLU A 554 -4.80 5.14 -23.91
CA GLU A 554 -4.06 6.30 -23.41
C GLU A 554 -5.01 7.41 -22.95
N GLN A 555 -6.03 7.69 -23.75
CA GLN A 555 -6.99 8.72 -23.39
C GLN A 555 -7.78 8.31 -22.15
N LEU A 556 -8.12 7.02 -22.04
CA LEU A 556 -8.81 6.53 -20.86
C LEU A 556 -7.95 6.62 -19.62
N GLN A 557 -6.65 6.37 -19.75
CA GLN A 557 -5.74 6.51 -18.61
C GLN A 557 -5.64 7.97 -18.18
N GLN A 558 -5.64 8.91 -19.12
CA GLN A 558 -5.66 10.32 -18.77
C GLN A 558 -6.94 10.70 -18.05
N LEU A 559 -8.06 10.15 -18.51
CA LEU A 559 -9.33 10.37 -17.83
C LEU A 559 -9.29 9.86 -16.40
N ALA A 560 -8.78 8.65 -16.21
CA ALA A 560 -8.72 8.06 -14.87
C ALA A 560 -7.86 8.92 -13.95
N ALA A 561 -6.72 9.39 -14.45
CA ALA A 561 -5.83 10.24 -13.65
C ALA A 561 -6.49 11.55 -13.28
N SER A 562 -7.20 12.17 -14.24
CA SER A 562 -7.90 13.42 -13.96
C SER A 562 -9.03 13.24 -12.96
N VAL A 563 -9.79 12.17 -13.10
CA VAL A 563 -10.89 11.89 -12.17
C VAL A 563 -10.35 11.64 -10.77
N ALA A 564 -9.26 10.88 -10.67
CA ALA A 564 -8.67 10.61 -9.36
C ALA A 564 -8.19 11.90 -8.71
N GLN A 565 -7.52 12.77 -9.47
CA GLN A 565 -7.03 14.02 -8.91
C GLN A 565 -8.16 14.94 -8.53
N LEU A 566 -9.18 15.04 -9.38
CA LEU A 566 -10.35 15.85 -9.05
C LEU A 566 -11.03 15.32 -7.79
N ASP A 567 -11.08 14.00 -7.63
CA ASP A 567 -11.66 13.39 -6.45
C ASP A 567 -10.89 13.79 -5.19
N VAL A 568 -9.55 13.75 -5.24
CA VAL A 568 -8.76 14.17 -4.09
C VAL A 568 -9.02 15.64 -3.77
N LEU A 569 -9.04 16.49 -4.79
CA LEU A 569 -9.22 17.93 -4.57
C LEU A 569 -10.60 18.24 -4.00
N GLN A 570 -11.67 17.63 -4.53
CA GLN A 570 -12.99 17.86 -3.98
C GLN A 570 -13.11 17.29 -2.57
N ASN A 571 -12.44 16.17 -2.32
CA ASN A 571 -12.40 15.58 -1.00
C ASN A 571 -11.74 16.53 0.01
N LEU A 572 -10.59 17.09 -0.34
CA LEU A 572 -9.91 18.03 0.55
C LEU A 572 -10.71 19.29 0.76
N ALA A 573 -11.46 19.74 -0.24
CA ALA A 573 -12.35 20.89 -0.07
C ALA A 573 -13.46 20.58 0.92
N GLU A 574 -14.07 19.40 0.80
CA GLU A 574 -15.11 18.98 1.72
C GLU A 574 -14.57 18.85 3.14
N ARG A 575 -13.36 18.25 3.28
CA ARG A 575 -12.75 18.14 4.60
C ARG A 575 -12.47 19.53 5.20
N ALA A 576 -11.97 20.44 4.35
CA ALA A 576 -11.66 21.78 4.82
C ALA A 576 -12.92 22.49 5.36
N GLU A 577 -14.02 22.36 4.65
CA GLU A 577 -15.25 22.99 5.07
C GLU A 577 -15.80 22.38 6.36
N ASN A 578 -15.90 21.06 6.39
CA ASN A 578 -16.58 20.37 7.47
C ASN A 578 -15.71 20.22 8.72
N LEU A 579 -14.38 20.23 8.57
CA LEU A 579 -13.49 20.16 9.73
C LEU A 579 -12.95 21.53 10.15
N GLU A 580 -13.38 22.58 9.43
CA GLU A 580 -13.00 23.96 9.76
C GLU A 580 -11.50 24.15 9.71
N TYR A 581 -10.91 23.74 8.59
CA TYR A 581 -9.49 23.92 8.33
C TYR A 581 -9.28 25.24 7.59
N CYS A 582 -8.08 25.79 7.68
CA CYS A 582 -7.73 27.05 7.01
C CYS A 582 -6.71 26.78 5.91
N ARG A 583 -6.66 27.69 4.95
CA ARG A 583 -5.65 27.59 3.89
C ARG A 583 -4.29 28.01 4.44
N PRO A 584 -3.25 27.16 4.31
CA PRO A 584 -1.91 27.57 4.73
C PRO A 584 -1.27 28.48 3.70
N THR A 585 -0.37 29.33 4.16
CA THR A 585 0.44 30.18 3.29
C THR A 585 1.85 29.61 3.23
N LEU A 586 2.35 29.37 2.04
CA LEU A 586 3.70 28.86 1.85
C LEU A 586 4.60 30.04 1.54
N VAL A 587 5.56 30.29 2.43
CA VAL A 587 6.40 31.48 2.33
C VAL A 587 7.86 31.08 2.12
N GLN A 588 8.66 32.06 1.69
CA GLN A 588 10.08 31.81 1.42
C GLN A 588 10.93 31.94 2.67
N GLU A 589 10.49 32.70 3.64
CA GLU A 589 11.26 32.92 4.87
C GLU A 589 11.14 31.68 5.76
N ALA A 590 12.25 31.25 6.34
CA ALA A 590 12.26 30.08 7.23
C ALA A 590 11.36 30.30 8.42
N GLY A 591 10.65 29.30 8.83
CA GLY A 591 9.81 29.35 10.03
C GLY A 591 8.51 28.63 9.86
N ILE A 592 7.85 28.47 11.01
CA ILE A 592 6.51 27.87 11.09
C ILE A 592 5.73 28.77 12.05
N HIS A 593 4.64 29.36 11.55
CA HIS A 593 3.81 30.26 12.32
C HIS A 593 2.38 29.75 12.28
N ILE A 594 1.89 29.20 13.38
CA ILE A 594 0.56 28.64 13.43
C ILE A 594 -0.20 29.27 14.57
N GLN A 595 -1.41 29.74 14.29
CA GLN A 595 -2.34 30.22 15.30
C GLN A 595 -3.49 29.23 15.39
N GLY A 596 -3.87 28.89 16.63
CA GLY A 596 -4.99 28.02 16.85
C GLY A 596 -4.81 26.63 16.26
N GLY A 597 -3.61 26.08 16.33
CA GLY A 597 -3.33 24.77 15.78
C GLY A 597 -4.00 23.65 16.54
N ARG A 598 -4.46 22.65 15.81
CA ARG A 598 -5.14 21.49 16.37
C ARG A 598 -4.53 20.23 15.80
N HIS A 599 -4.69 19.13 16.52
CA HIS A 599 -4.24 17.84 16.05
C HIS A 599 -5.38 17.20 15.27
N PRO A 600 -5.20 16.92 13.97
CA PRO A 600 -6.34 16.49 13.15
C PRO A 600 -6.95 15.16 13.60
N VAL A 601 -6.15 14.27 14.17
CA VAL A 601 -6.67 12.98 14.61
C VAL A 601 -7.18 13.06 16.04
N VAL A 602 -6.38 13.62 16.94
CA VAL A 602 -6.73 13.62 18.35
C VAL A 602 -8.02 14.37 18.60
N GLU A 603 -8.23 15.49 17.90
CA GLU A 603 -9.46 16.27 18.12
C GLU A 603 -10.70 15.51 17.72
N ARG A 604 -10.57 14.51 16.84
CA ARG A 604 -11.71 13.71 16.40
C ARG A 604 -12.09 12.62 17.38
N VAL A 605 -11.12 12.14 18.17
CA VAL A 605 -11.39 11.04 19.10
C VAL A 605 -11.60 11.50 20.53
N MET A 606 -11.32 12.76 20.86
CA MET A 606 -11.52 13.26 22.22
C MET A 606 -12.99 13.43 22.53
N ASN A 607 -13.36 13.08 23.75
CA ASN A 607 -14.70 13.36 24.24
C ASN A 607 -14.88 14.80 24.72
N GLU A 608 -13.76 15.47 25.01
CA GLU A 608 -13.76 16.85 25.47
C GLU A 608 -13.30 17.75 24.35
N PRO A 609 -13.64 19.06 24.39
CA PRO A 609 -13.16 19.98 23.36
C PRO A 609 -11.64 20.01 23.32
N PHE A 610 -11.09 20.03 22.11
CA PHE A 610 -9.65 20.11 21.90
C PHE A 610 -9.21 21.57 22.09
N ILE A 611 -8.12 21.76 22.83
CA ILE A 611 -7.56 23.08 23.07
C ILE A 611 -6.56 23.38 21.96
N ALA A 612 -6.85 24.41 21.18
CA ALA A 612 -5.98 24.83 20.10
C ALA A 612 -4.77 25.58 20.65
N ASN A 613 -3.63 25.42 19.99
CA ASN A 613 -2.38 25.98 20.47
C ASN A 613 -1.58 26.65 19.37
N PRO A 614 -0.89 27.76 19.68
CA PRO A 614 -0.02 28.39 18.69
C PRO A 614 1.35 27.76 18.66
N ILE A 615 2.05 27.97 17.55
CA ILE A 615 3.47 27.71 17.52
C ILE A 615 4.15 28.80 16.70
N GLU A 616 5.32 29.22 17.19
CA GLU A 616 6.12 30.24 16.54
C GLU A 616 7.56 29.76 16.45
N LEU A 617 8.01 29.49 15.26
CA LEU A 617 9.40 29.17 14.95
C LEU A 617 9.85 30.10 13.85
N ASN A 618 11.00 30.73 14.04
CA ASN A 618 11.54 31.68 13.06
C ASN A 618 13.06 31.71 13.22
N PRO A 619 13.78 32.47 12.39
CA PRO A 619 15.25 32.46 12.50
C PRO A 619 15.82 32.88 13.86
N GLN A 620 15.07 33.67 14.62
CA GLN A 620 15.50 34.08 15.96
C GLN A 620 14.94 33.19 17.07
N ARG A 621 14.16 32.18 16.70
CA ARG A 621 13.49 31.30 17.66
C ARG A 621 13.35 29.94 16.99
N ARG A 622 14.49 29.24 16.88
CA ARG A 622 14.53 28.01 16.07
C ARG A 622 14.20 26.76 16.86
N MET A 623 14.39 26.78 18.17
CA MET A 623 14.15 25.63 18.99
C MET A 623 13.27 26.00 20.17
N LEU A 624 12.27 25.19 20.44
CA LEU A 624 11.44 25.30 21.63
C LEU A 624 11.74 24.14 22.55
N ILE A 625 12.09 24.47 23.81
CA ILE A 625 12.20 23.50 24.89
C ILE A 625 10.83 23.43 25.54
N ILE A 626 10.22 22.23 25.47
CA ILE A 626 8.84 22.07 25.91
C ILE A 626 8.80 21.25 27.18
N THR A 627 8.26 21.86 28.24
CA THR A 627 8.12 21.21 29.53
C THR A 627 6.65 21.13 29.93
N GLY A 628 6.36 20.40 30.99
CA GLY A 628 5.00 20.27 31.49
C GLY A 628 4.73 18.86 31.95
N PRO A 629 3.52 18.62 32.42
CA PRO A 629 3.17 17.29 32.92
C PRO A 629 3.13 16.23 31.81
N ASN A 630 3.42 14.99 32.18
CA ASN A 630 3.49 13.87 31.25
C ASN A 630 2.14 13.23 31.08
N MET A 631 1.21 13.93 30.43
CA MET A 631 -0.12 13.40 30.17
C MET A 631 -0.42 13.36 28.67
N GLY A 632 0.63 13.26 27.87
CA GLY A 632 0.45 13.14 26.42
C GLY A 632 0.32 14.44 25.67
N GLY A 633 0.16 15.55 26.36
CA GLY A 633 -0.03 16.84 25.68
C GLY A 633 1.18 17.32 24.93
N LYS A 634 2.37 17.07 25.47
CA LYS A 634 3.60 17.49 24.78
C LYS A 634 3.77 16.78 23.45
N SER A 635 3.57 15.47 23.45
CA SER A 635 3.64 14.70 22.22
C SER A 635 2.58 15.14 21.21
N THR A 636 1.36 15.34 21.67
CA THR A 636 0.28 15.79 20.80
C THR A 636 0.63 17.15 20.18
N TYR A 637 1.16 18.06 20.97
CA TYR A 637 1.53 19.38 20.48
C TYR A 637 2.61 19.28 19.39
N MET A 638 3.62 18.45 19.63
CA MET A 638 4.68 18.30 18.64
C MET A 638 4.15 17.63 17.37
N ARG A 639 3.38 16.55 17.54
CA ARG A 639 2.86 15.84 16.37
C ARG A 639 1.95 16.72 15.53
N GLN A 640 1.11 17.52 16.17
CA GLN A 640 0.21 18.37 15.40
C GLN A 640 0.99 19.40 14.58
N THR A 641 2.09 19.92 15.10
CA THR A 641 2.92 20.85 14.35
C THR A 641 3.45 20.17 13.07
N ALA A 642 3.97 18.95 13.22
CA ALA A 642 4.49 18.22 12.08
C ALA A 642 3.37 17.87 11.09
N LEU A 643 2.20 17.48 11.60
CA LEU A 643 1.10 17.12 10.72
C LEU A 643 0.58 18.34 9.95
N ILE A 644 0.49 19.49 10.61
CA ILE A 644 0.07 20.70 9.92
C ILE A 644 1.07 21.06 8.82
N ALA A 645 2.37 20.99 9.12
CA ALA A 645 3.39 21.27 8.13
C ALA A 645 3.32 20.28 6.97
N LEU A 646 3.11 19.00 7.27
CA LEU A 646 3.00 17.97 6.26
C LEU A 646 1.76 18.21 5.38
N MET A 647 0.63 18.53 6.02
CA MET A 647 -0.60 18.75 5.25
C MET A 647 -0.47 19.95 4.32
N ALA A 648 0.24 20.98 4.75
CA ALA A 648 0.52 22.13 3.87
C ALA A 648 1.33 21.68 2.65
N HIS A 649 2.23 20.73 2.84
CA HIS A 649 3.10 20.26 1.78
C HIS A 649 2.50 19.13 0.94
N ILE A 650 1.24 18.79 1.16
CA ILE A 650 0.50 18.00 0.19
C ILE A 650 -0.54 18.86 -0.54
N GLY A 651 -0.61 20.12 -0.20
CA GLY A 651 -1.56 21.03 -0.83
C GLY A 651 -2.93 21.01 -0.18
N SER A 652 -2.99 20.70 1.11
CA SER A 652 -4.26 20.61 1.83
C SER A 652 -4.42 21.81 2.74
N TYR A 653 -5.65 22.19 3.01
CA TYR A 653 -5.96 23.06 4.15
C TYR A 653 -5.56 22.34 5.44
N VAL A 654 -5.35 23.09 6.51
CA VAL A 654 -4.76 22.58 7.74
C VAL A 654 -5.63 22.90 8.95
N PRO A 655 -5.53 22.10 10.01
CA PRO A 655 -6.33 22.34 11.23
C PRO A 655 -5.74 23.45 12.07
N ALA A 656 -6.07 24.68 11.73
CA ALA A 656 -5.57 25.86 12.43
C ALA A 656 -6.44 27.04 12.07
N GLU A 657 -6.30 28.15 12.82
CA GLU A 657 -6.91 29.42 12.45
C GLU A 657 -6.13 30.10 11.34
N SER A 658 -4.81 30.02 11.42
CA SER A 658 -3.93 30.49 10.38
C SER A 658 -2.63 29.72 10.45
N ALA A 659 -1.95 29.59 9.31
CA ALA A 659 -0.69 28.87 9.26
C ALA A 659 0.15 29.44 8.14
N SER A 660 1.44 29.67 8.46
CA SER A 660 2.43 30.16 7.49
C SER A 660 3.65 29.25 7.62
N ILE A 661 4.04 28.59 6.55
CA ILE A 661 5.06 27.54 6.59
C ILE A 661 6.17 27.91 5.63
N GLY A 662 7.40 28.01 6.14
CA GLY A 662 8.56 28.26 5.30
C GLY A 662 9.13 27.01 4.68
N PRO A 663 10.28 27.13 3.98
CA PRO A 663 10.85 25.97 3.30
C PRO A 663 11.13 24.82 4.26
N LEU A 664 10.85 23.62 3.81
CA LEU A 664 10.96 22.43 4.63
C LEU A 664 11.51 21.31 3.76
N ASP A 665 12.65 20.71 4.18
CA ASP A 665 13.23 19.64 3.41
C ASP A 665 13.01 18.26 4.02
N ARG A 666 12.89 18.18 5.35
CA ARG A 666 12.73 16.91 6.04
C ARG A 666 11.94 17.11 7.32
N ILE A 667 11.23 16.06 7.72
CA ILE A 667 10.61 16.01 9.04
C ILE A 667 11.17 14.79 9.74
N PHE A 668 11.73 15.00 10.92
CA PHE A 668 12.28 13.94 11.75
C PHE A 668 11.51 13.85 13.05
N THR A 669 11.29 12.63 13.52
CA THR A 669 10.69 12.43 14.85
C THR A 669 11.48 11.41 15.63
N ARG A 670 11.62 11.69 16.92
CA ARG A 670 12.03 10.71 17.90
C ARG A 670 11.01 10.80 19.02
N ILE A 671 9.95 10.00 18.94
CA ILE A 671 8.80 10.11 19.81
C ILE A 671 8.49 8.75 20.41
N GLY A 672 8.31 8.74 21.73
CA GLY A 672 7.87 7.54 22.41
C GLY A 672 8.93 6.49 22.53
N ALA A 673 8.59 5.41 23.23
CA ALA A 673 9.44 4.25 23.36
C ALA A 673 8.96 3.22 22.35
N SER A 674 9.87 2.80 21.49
CA SER A 674 9.57 1.85 20.46
C SER A 674 10.39 0.59 20.74
N ASP A 675 9.71 -0.52 21.01
CA ASP A 675 10.38 -1.80 21.23
C ASP A 675 10.62 -2.48 19.90
N ASP A 676 11.86 -2.62 19.53
CA ASP A 676 12.22 -3.35 18.32
C ASP A 676 12.54 -4.78 18.70
N LEU A 677 11.52 -5.56 18.99
CA LEU A 677 11.68 -6.93 19.43
C LEU A 677 12.21 -7.81 18.32
N ALA A 678 11.87 -7.49 17.08
CA ALA A 678 12.30 -8.30 15.95
C ALA A 678 13.81 -8.26 15.76
N SER A 679 14.44 -7.09 16.02
CA SER A 679 15.88 -6.95 15.90
C SER A 679 16.62 -7.32 17.17
N GLY A 680 15.90 -7.48 18.29
CA GLY A 680 16.52 -7.79 19.56
C GLY A 680 17.20 -6.63 20.23
N ARG A 681 17.00 -5.41 19.76
CA ARG A 681 17.65 -4.24 20.36
C ARG A 681 16.80 -3.70 21.51
N SER A 682 17.49 -3.13 22.50
CA SER A 682 16.83 -2.52 23.64
C SER A 682 16.12 -1.23 23.23
N THR A 683 15.18 -0.82 24.05
CA THR A 683 14.46 0.45 23.82
C THR A 683 15.45 1.61 23.74
N PHE A 684 16.46 1.62 24.60
CA PHE A 684 17.45 2.70 24.59
C PHE A 684 18.26 2.67 23.30
N MET A 685 18.61 1.47 22.83
CA MET A 685 19.34 1.36 21.55
C MET A 685 18.51 1.89 20.39
N VAL A 686 17.22 1.58 20.36
CA VAL A 686 16.34 2.09 19.31
C VAL A 686 16.28 3.61 19.39
N GLU A 687 16.14 4.15 20.59
CA GLU A 687 16.11 5.60 20.79
C GLU A 687 17.39 6.25 20.28
N MET A 688 18.53 5.67 20.60
CA MET A 688 19.80 6.26 20.19
C MET A 688 20.05 6.10 18.69
N THR A 689 19.58 5.02 18.10
CA THR A 689 19.70 4.85 16.65
C THR A 689 18.88 5.91 15.91
N GLU A 690 17.67 6.16 16.37
CA GLU A 690 16.83 7.19 15.77
C GLU A 690 17.43 8.57 15.98
N THR A 691 17.96 8.82 17.18
CA THR A 691 18.60 10.10 17.48
C THR A 691 19.82 10.30 16.59
N ALA A 692 20.65 9.29 16.43
CA ALA A 692 21.81 9.37 15.57
C ALA A 692 21.44 9.71 14.13
N ASN A 693 20.40 9.07 13.62
CA ASN A 693 19.92 9.36 12.27
C ASN A 693 19.55 10.84 12.12
N ILE A 694 18.86 11.39 13.12
CA ILE A 694 18.47 12.78 13.08
C ILE A 694 19.69 13.70 13.12
N LEU A 695 20.60 13.44 14.05
CA LEU A 695 21.76 14.30 14.21
C LEU A 695 22.70 14.28 13.00
N HIS A 696 22.74 13.15 12.27
CA HIS A 696 23.57 13.08 11.08
C HIS A 696 22.91 13.69 9.86
N ASN A 697 21.59 13.73 9.79
CA ASN A 697 20.91 14.04 8.53
C ASN A 697 20.05 15.31 8.55
N ALA A 698 19.73 15.84 9.72
CA ALA A 698 18.92 17.06 9.77
C ALA A 698 19.71 18.25 9.20
N THR A 699 19.00 19.16 8.60
CA THR A 699 19.55 20.36 8.05
C THR A 699 18.86 21.58 8.65
N ARG A 700 19.35 22.76 8.28
CA ARG A 700 18.77 24.00 8.74
C ARG A 700 17.29 24.12 8.37
N ASN A 701 16.87 23.49 7.29
CA ASN A 701 15.48 23.53 6.84
C ASN A 701 14.65 22.35 7.27
N SER A 702 15.16 21.55 8.21
CA SER A 702 14.42 20.40 8.73
C SER A 702 13.56 20.79 9.91
N LEU A 703 12.48 20.05 10.10
CA LEU A 703 11.67 20.10 11.31
C LEU A 703 11.96 18.86 12.12
N VAL A 704 12.39 19.03 13.36
CA VAL A 704 12.81 17.93 14.23
C VAL A 704 11.93 17.90 15.47
N LEU A 705 11.35 16.74 15.75
CA LEU A 705 10.57 16.51 16.98
C LEU A 705 11.33 15.54 17.85
N MET A 706 11.77 16.00 19.03
CA MET A 706 12.50 15.16 19.97
C MET A 706 11.70 15.06 21.26
N ASP A 707 11.29 13.84 21.61
CA ASP A 707 10.44 13.64 22.78
C ASP A 707 11.18 12.84 23.83
N GLU A 708 11.65 13.55 24.84
CA GLU A 708 12.15 12.93 26.07
C GLU A 708 13.32 11.97 25.84
N ILE A 709 14.36 12.46 25.21
CA ILE A 709 15.59 11.69 25.02
C ILE A 709 16.22 11.36 26.36
N GLY A 710 16.71 10.14 26.51
CA GLY A 710 17.53 9.77 27.65
C GLY A 710 16.79 9.01 28.73
N ARG A 711 15.55 8.63 28.50
CA ARG A 711 14.76 7.93 29.52
C ARG A 711 15.21 6.51 29.74
N GLY A 712 15.87 5.89 28.76
CA GLY A 712 16.23 4.48 28.84
C GLY A 712 17.54 4.18 29.53
N THR A 713 18.14 5.15 30.21
CA THR A 713 19.42 4.99 30.87
C THR A 713 19.43 5.75 32.20
N SER A 714 20.57 5.82 32.87
CA SER A 714 20.66 6.53 34.13
C SER A 714 20.35 8.01 33.94
N THR A 715 19.96 8.66 35.04
CA THR A 715 19.51 10.06 34.95
C THR A 715 20.59 10.96 34.39
N TYR A 716 21.81 10.84 34.89
CA TYR A 716 22.86 11.73 34.43
C TYR A 716 23.30 11.42 33.00
N ASP A 717 23.38 10.14 32.62
CA ASP A 717 23.68 9.80 31.26
C ASP A 717 22.59 10.34 30.31
N GLY A 718 21.33 10.16 30.72
CA GLY A 718 20.21 10.64 29.90
C GLY A 718 20.20 12.13 29.77
N LEU A 719 20.40 12.85 30.89
CA LEU A 719 20.45 14.30 30.87
C LEU A 719 21.61 14.79 30.00
N SER A 720 22.78 14.16 30.11
CA SER A 720 23.92 14.52 29.28
C SER A 720 23.63 14.37 27.79
N LEU A 721 23.04 13.26 27.43
CA LEU A 721 22.71 13.01 26.01
C LEU A 721 21.66 13.99 25.52
N ALA A 722 20.64 14.26 26.33
CA ALA A 722 19.60 15.20 25.95
C ALA A 722 20.15 16.61 25.76
N TRP A 723 20.97 17.02 26.70
CA TRP A 723 21.58 18.36 26.61
C TRP A 723 22.44 18.47 25.36
N ALA A 724 23.35 17.52 25.18
CA ALA A 724 24.27 17.55 24.07
C ALA A 724 23.53 17.46 22.72
N SER A 725 22.48 16.65 22.64
CA SER A 725 21.69 16.57 21.42
C SER A 725 20.99 17.87 21.11
N ALA A 726 20.41 18.51 22.12
CA ALA A 726 19.76 19.79 21.93
C ALA A 726 20.76 20.86 21.49
N GLU A 727 21.92 20.87 22.14
CA GLU A 727 22.97 21.83 21.80
C GLU A 727 23.44 21.66 20.37
N TRP A 728 23.65 20.42 19.95
CA TRP A 728 24.09 20.13 18.60
C TRP A 728 23.04 20.54 17.56
N LEU A 729 21.77 20.25 17.83
CA LEU A 729 20.68 20.66 16.94
C LEU A 729 20.61 22.19 16.85
N ALA A 730 20.82 22.87 17.95
CA ALA A 730 20.71 24.32 17.95
C ALA A 730 21.94 25.02 17.33
N LYS A 731 23.14 24.56 17.68
CA LYS A 731 24.37 25.25 17.27
C LYS A 731 24.90 24.77 15.94
N GLU A 732 24.99 23.46 15.76
CA GLU A 732 25.68 22.93 14.59
C GLU A 732 24.72 22.73 13.41
N ILE A 733 23.50 22.35 13.66
CA ILE A 733 22.54 22.10 12.59
C ILE A 733 21.65 23.30 12.33
N GLY A 734 21.10 23.89 13.38
CA GLY A 734 20.21 25.01 13.24
C GLY A 734 18.80 24.63 12.79
N ALA A 735 18.41 23.38 12.97
CA ALA A 735 17.10 22.91 12.54
C ALA A 735 15.98 23.52 13.39
N MET A 736 14.80 23.67 12.80
CA MET A 736 13.61 24.01 13.54
C MET A 736 13.26 22.80 14.41
N THR A 737 13.24 22.99 15.71
CA THR A 737 13.19 21.87 16.63
C THR A 737 12.17 22.09 17.74
N LEU A 738 11.37 21.07 18.00
CA LEU A 738 10.52 20.98 19.19
C LEU A 738 11.12 19.88 20.07
N PHE A 739 11.60 20.29 21.23
CA PHE A 739 12.36 19.40 22.11
C PHE A 739 11.62 19.29 23.44
N ALA A 740 10.87 18.24 23.61
CA ALA A 740 10.10 17.99 24.82
C ALA A 740 10.98 17.23 25.81
N THR A 741 10.95 17.65 27.08
CA THR A 741 11.80 17.05 28.07
C THR A 741 11.15 17.09 29.45
N HIS A 742 11.51 16.09 30.24
CA HIS A 742 11.20 16.10 31.67
C HIS A 742 12.39 16.58 32.50
N TYR A 743 13.52 16.89 31.85
CA TYR A 743 14.69 17.38 32.56
C TYR A 743 14.59 18.92 32.72
N PHE A 744 14.33 19.38 33.92
CA PHE A 744 14.26 20.83 34.15
C PHE A 744 15.56 21.53 33.83
N GLU A 745 16.68 20.83 33.94
CA GLU A 745 17.99 21.42 33.63
C GLU A 745 18.04 21.94 32.19
N LEU A 746 17.27 21.33 31.28
CA LEU A 746 17.27 21.76 29.88
C LEU A 746 16.61 23.12 29.71
N THR A 747 15.78 23.55 30.66
CA THR A 747 15.17 24.89 30.56
C THR A 747 16.20 26.01 30.69
N GLU A 748 17.42 25.69 31.06
CA GLU A 748 18.50 26.70 31.11
C GLU A 748 19.12 26.93 29.72
N LEU A 749 18.87 26.05 28.76
CA LEU A 749 19.48 26.20 27.44
C LEU A 749 19.22 27.54 26.77
N PRO A 750 18.01 28.10 26.84
CA PRO A 750 17.79 29.42 26.24
C PRO A 750 18.63 30.52 26.85
N ASN A 751 19.08 30.36 28.10
CA ASN A 751 19.99 31.31 28.73
C ASN A 751 21.43 31.16 28.27
N VAL A 752 21.80 30.02 27.73
CA VAL A 752 23.15 29.69 27.35
C VAL A 752 23.36 29.82 25.85
N LEU A 753 22.33 29.49 25.06
CA LEU A 753 22.41 29.45 23.60
C LEU A 753 21.41 30.42 22.98
N PRO A 754 21.76 31.03 21.85
CA PRO A 754 20.82 31.91 21.17
C PRO A 754 19.76 31.13 20.39
N HIS A 755 18.65 31.80 20.13
CA HIS A 755 17.59 31.28 19.24
C HIS A 755 16.80 30.13 19.82
N LEU A 756 16.81 29.97 21.11
CA LEU A 756 15.99 28.97 21.79
C LEU A 756 15.00 29.69 22.69
N ALA A 757 13.88 29.04 22.94
CA ALA A 757 12.88 29.57 23.89
C ALA A 757 12.26 28.41 24.64
N ASN A 758 11.76 28.73 25.83
CA ASN A 758 11.00 27.77 26.62
C ASN A 758 9.51 27.99 26.39
N VAL A 759 8.78 26.91 26.29
CA VAL A 759 7.31 26.90 26.39
C VAL A 759 6.93 25.73 27.29
N HIS A 760 5.72 25.78 27.80
CA HIS A 760 5.24 24.72 28.65
C HIS A 760 3.74 24.52 28.45
N LEU A 761 3.29 23.34 28.78
CA LEU A 761 1.87 23.02 28.77
C LEU A 761 1.36 23.11 30.19
N ASP A 762 0.26 23.82 30.35
CA ASP A 762 -0.29 24.06 31.68
C ASP A 762 -1.20 22.93 32.12
N ALA A 763 -1.23 22.72 33.41
CA ALA A 763 -2.25 21.92 34.07
C ALA A 763 -2.97 22.84 35.07
N VAL A 764 -4.24 22.63 35.22
CA VAL A 764 -5.06 23.45 36.13
C VAL A 764 -5.63 22.52 37.19
N GLU A 765 -5.50 22.97 38.45
CA GLU A 765 -6.13 22.24 39.53
C GLU A 765 -7.63 22.46 39.48
N HIS A 766 -8.39 21.38 39.67
CA HIS A 766 -9.82 21.42 39.56
C HIS A 766 -10.40 20.55 40.68
N GLY A 767 -10.91 21.20 41.71
CA GLY A 767 -11.38 20.49 42.88
C GLY A 767 -10.24 19.78 43.58
N ASP A 768 -10.41 18.46 43.79
CA ASP A 768 -9.38 17.64 44.41
C ASP A 768 -8.40 17.07 43.44
N GLY A 769 -8.55 17.35 42.16
CA GLY A 769 -7.71 16.77 41.13
C GLY A 769 -7.08 17.81 40.24
N ILE A 770 -6.44 17.34 39.18
CA ILE A 770 -5.82 18.21 38.17
C ILE A 770 -6.49 17.96 36.84
N ALA A 771 -6.92 19.04 36.19
CA ALA A 771 -7.38 19.01 34.83
C ALA A 771 -6.22 19.49 33.94
N PHE A 772 -5.80 18.66 32.99
CA PHE A 772 -4.74 19.02 32.07
C PHE A 772 -5.37 19.66 30.83
N MET A 773 -5.20 20.96 30.72
CA MET A 773 -5.82 21.72 29.67
C MET A 773 -4.97 21.76 28.40
N HIS A 774 -3.71 21.32 28.47
CA HIS A 774 -2.79 21.26 27.33
C HIS A 774 -2.65 22.59 26.61
N ALA A 775 -2.79 23.70 27.34
CA ALA A 775 -2.60 25.02 26.76
C ALA A 775 -1.12 25.37 26.82
N VAL A 776 -0.59 25.85 25.70
CA VAL A 776 0.82 26.20 25.59
C VAL A 776 1.03 27.61 26.08
N GLN A 777 2.01 27.82 26.98
CA GLN A 777 2.38 29.11 27.53
C GLN A 777 3.86 29.34 27.34
N GLU A 778 4.25 30.61 27.26
CA GLU A 778 5.66 30.97 27.18
C GLU A 778 6.34 30.72 28.51
N GLY A 779 7.62 30.34 28.43
CA GLY A 779 8.43 30.12 29.61
C GLY A 779 8.45 28.67 30.04
N ALA A 780 9.28 28.35 31.01
CA ALA A 780 9.39 27.00 31.55
C ALA A 780 8.25 26.74 32.53
N ALA A 781 7.88 25.45 32.67
CA ALA A 781 6.89 25.06 33.67
C ALA A 781 7.38 25.44 35.05
N SER A 782 6.48 25.97 35.91
CA SER A 782 6.87 26.50 37.20
C SER A 782 6.82 25.45 38.31
N LYS A 783 6.18 24.32 38.08
CA LYS A 783 6.13 23.28 39.10
C LYS A 783 5.87 21.91 38.44
N SER A 784 6.17 20.88 39.22
CA SER A 784 5.96 19.52 38.81
C SER A 784 4.59 19.04 39.27
N TYR A 785 3.89 18.31 38.38
CA TYR A 785 2.59 17.76 38.71
C TYR A 785 2.62 16.26 38.91
N GLY A 786 3.82 15.67 38.99
CA GLY A 786 3.93 14.22 39.13
C GLY A 786 3.22 13.67 40.34
N LEU A 787 3.37 14.30 41.46
CA LEU A 787 2.73 13.84 42.69
C LEU A 787 1.22 13.97 42.62
N ALA A 788 0.70 15.04 42.01
CA ALA A 788 -0.73 15.18 41.85
C ALA A 788 -1.30 14.13 40.92
N VAL A 789 -0.60 13.82 39.85
CA VAL A 789 -1.02 12.75 38.94
C VAL A 789 -1.05 11.41 39.68
N ALA A 790 -0.01 11.15 40.48
CA ALA A 790 0.03 9.91 41.26
C ALA A 790 -1.18 9.80 42.20
N GLY A 791 -1.57 10.92 42.82
CA GLY A 791 -2.74 10.95 43.65
C GLY A 791 -4.01 10.65 42.89
N LEU A 792 -4.15 11.24 41.72
CA LEU A 792 -5.30 10.97 40.87
C LEU A 792 -5.37 9.50 40.43
N ALA A 793 -4.19 8.89 40.23
CA ALA A 793 -4.15 7.49 39.82
C ALA A 793 -4.44 6.51 40.97
N GLY A 794 -4.56 7.03 42.22
CA GLY A 794 -4.93 6.18 43.30
C GLY A 794 -3.79 5.78 44.23
N VAL A 795 -2.62 6.40 44.08
CA VAL A 795 -1.54 6.12 45.03
C VAL A 795 -2.01 6.56 46.45
N PRO A 796 -1.80 5.73 47.46
CA PRO A 796 -2.33 6.07 48.79
C PRO A 796 -1.87 7.46 49.27
N LYS A 797 -2.79 8.14 49.96
CA LYS A 797 -2.51 9.48 50.42
C LYS A 797 -1.29 9.59 51.34
N PRO A 798 -1.03 8.65 52.25
CA PRO A 798 0.19 8.73 53.05
C PRO A 798 1.46 8.68 52.18
N VAL A 799 1.45 7.91 51.11
CA VAL A 799 2.60 7.85 50.19
C VAL A 799 2.80 9.19 49.50
N ILE A 800 1.71 9.81 49.04
CA ILE A 800 1.79 11.11 48.43
C ILE A 800 2.32 12.17 49.41
N LYS A 801 1.82 12.11 50.65
CA LYS A 801 2.27 13.05 51.69
C LYS A 801 3.77 12.90 51.94
N ASN A 802 4.23 11.64 52.05
CA ASN A 802 5.66 11.42 52.27
C ASN A 802 6.48 11.84 51.04
N ALA A 803 5.93 11.62 49.84
CA ALA A 803 6.63 12.05 48.64
C ALA A 803 6.74 13.57 48.58
N ARG A 804 5.72 14.30 49.03
CA ARG A 804 5.80 15.77 49.04
C ARG A 804 6.86 16.24 50.01
N ALA A 805 6.94 15.61 51.17
CA ALA A 805 7.95 15.96 52.16
C ALA A 805 9.35 15.71 51.61
N LYS A 806 9.51 14.59 50.89
CA LYS A 806 10.81 14.31 50.30
C LYS A 806 11.15 15.28 49.20
N LEU A 807 10.16 15.65 48.38
CA LEU A 807 10.37 16.64 47.34
C LEU A 807 10.84 17.97 47.91
N GLN A 808 10.22 18.44 49.01
CA GLN A 808 10.65 19.67 49.66
C GLN A 808 12.10 19.56 50.12
N GLN A 809 12.45 18.41 50.70
CA GLN A 809 13.80 18.19 51.16
C GLN A 809 14.80 18.25 50.00
N LEU A 810 14.47 17.59 48.87
CA LEU A 810 15.34 17.61 47.71
C LEU A 810 15.47 18.99 47.10
N GLU A 811 14.37 19.78 47.12
CA GLU A 811 14.42 21.12 46.58
C GLU A 811 15.30 22.01 47.47
N LEU A 812 15.26 21.83 48.78
CA LEU A 812 16.12 22.57 49.67
C LEU A 812 17.60 22.27 49.43
N LEU A 813 17.92 20.99 49.13
CA LEU A 813 19.30 20.62 48.82
C LEU A 813 19.80 21.36 47.59
N SER A 814 18.94 21.50 46.58
CA SER A 814 19.37 22.14 45.35
C SER A 814 19.49 23.65 45.47
N SER A 815 18.94 24.23 46.54
CA SER A 815 19.03 25.69 46.78
C SER A 815 20.17 26.06 47.71
N GLN A 816 20.99 25.10 48.17
CA GLN A 816 22.11 25.41 49.07
C GLN A 816 23.23 26.11 48.31
N PRO A 817 24.14 26.80 49.05
CA PRO A 817 25.26 27.44 48.39
C PRO A 817 26.13 26.48 47.58
N ALA A 818 26.80 27.02 46.57
CA ALA A 818 27.60 26.21 45.65
C ALA A 818 28.67 25.38 46.38
N GLU A 819 29.18 25.85 47.48
CA GLU A 819 30.21 25.13 48.19
C GLU A 819 29.71 23.82 48.80
N THR A 820 28.41 23.73 49.09
CA THR A 820 27.86 22.60 49.83
C THR A 820 26.73 21.85 49.09
N ARG A 821 26.37 22.30 47.91
CA ARG A 821 25.28 21.66 47.17
C ARG A 821 25.77 20.97 45.92
N LYS A 822 24.88 20.17 45.38
CA LYS A 822 25.20 19.56 44.09
C LYS A 822 25.19 20.64 43.01
N PRO A 823 25.85 20.40 41.90
CA PRO A 823 25.91 21.38 40.82
C PRO A 823 24.55 21.89 40.42
N SER A 824 24.49 23.21 40.17
CA SER A 824 23.27 23.83 39.69
C SER A 824 22.97 23.39 38.24
N ARG A 825 21.79 23.81 37.79
CA ARG A 825 21.44 23.55 36.39
C ARG A 825 22.46 24.18 35.44
N VAL A 826 22.93 25.40 35.79
CA VAL A 826 23.91 26.06 34.93
C VAL A 826 25.22 25.29 34.95
N ASP A 827 25.65 24.82 36.17
CA ASP A 827 26.86 24.02 36.25
C ASP A 827 26.75 22.74 35.41
N ILE A 828 25.61 22.08 35.47
CA ILE A 828 25.42 20.87 34.68
C ILE A 828 25.43 21.22 33.18
N ALA A 829 24.83 22.34 32.81
CA ALA A 829 24.82 22.76 31.43
C ALA A 829 26.24 22.97 30.91
N ASN A 830 27.06 23.62 31.71
CA ASN A 830 28.45 23.81 31.29
C ASN A 830 29.21 22.48 31.18
N GLN A 831 28.92 21.54 32.06
CA GLN A 831 29.59 20.24 32.02
C GLN A 831 29.16 19.41 30.84
N LEU A 832 27.92 19.59 30.38
CA LEU A 832 27.36 18.73 29.36
C LEU A 832 27.44 19.31 27.96
N SER A 833 28.08 20.49 27.81
CA SER A 833 28.20 21.08 26.48
C SER A 833 29.00 20.18 25.54
N LEU A 834 28.50 20.04 24.31
CA LEU A 834 29.18 19.27 23.28
C LEU A 834 30.44 19.98 22.79
N ILE A 835 30.50 21.28 22.95
CA ILE A 835 31.63 22.07 22.51
C ILE A 835 32.13 22.82 23.76
N PRO A 836 32.79 22.10 24.67
CA PRO A 836 33.26 22.74 25.90
C PRO A 836 34.38 23.72 25.60
N GLU A 837 34.34 24.84 26.30
CA GLU A 837 35.40 25.81 26.19
C GLU A 837 36.60 25.29 26.97
N PRO A 838 37.83 25.49 26.45
CA PRO A 838 38.99 25.08 27.19
C PRO A 838 39.10 25.79 28.52
N SER A 839 39.48 25.06 29.57
CA SER A 839 39.69 25.69 30.86
C SER A 839 40.89 26.62 30.82
N ALA A 840 41.00 27.47 31.83
CA ALA A 840 42.15 28.35 31.91
C ALA A 840 43.44 27.57 31.94
N VAL A 841 43.43 26.43 32.65
CA VAL A 841 44.63 25.57 32.69
C VAL A 841 44.95 25.04 31.31
N GLU A 842 43.95 24.55 30.56
CA GLU A 842 44.20 24.03 29.22
C GLU A 842 44.73 25.10 28.29
N GLN A 843 44.19 26.32 28.37
CA GLN A 843 44.65 27.38 27.52
C GLN A 843 46.10 27.78 27.83
N ALA A 844 46.45 27.88 29.12
CA ALA A 844 47.79 28.22 29.51
C ALA A 844 48.77 27.11 29.12
N LEU A 845 48.35 25.86 29.30
CA LEU A 845 49.23 24.74 28.98
C LEU A 845 49.45 24.61 27.46
N ALA A 846 48.47 24.95 26.67
CA ALA A 846 48.59 24.89 25.20
C ALA A 846 49.70 25.83 24.70
N GLY A 847 49.94 26.93 25.42
CA GLY A 847 50.98 27.88 25.02
C GLY A 847 52.36 27.54 25.51
N VAL A 848 52.50 26.40 26.20
CA VAL A 848 53.81 26.04 26.78
C VAL A 848 54.56 25.10 25.86
N ASP A 849 55.84 25.40 25.63
CA ASP A 849 56.76 24.51 24.94
C ASP A 849 57.71 23.93 25.99
N PRO A 850 57.51 22.69 26.43
CA PRO A 850 58.35 22.12 27.48
C PRO A 850 59.81 22.12 27.14
N ASP A 851 60.19 22.04 25.90
CA ASP A 851 61.58 21.99 25.50
C ASP A 851 62.30 23.31 25.66
N GLN A 852 61.56 24.40 25.78
CA GLN A 852 62.17 25.75 25.98
C GLN A 852 62.23 26.17 27.42
N LEU A 853 61.74 25.32 28.34
CA LEU A 853 61.73 25.68 29.75
C LEU A 853 62.93 25.07 30.45
N THR A 854 63.53 25.92 31.33
CA THR A 854 64.46 25.39 32.32
C THR A 854 63.68 24.67 33.42
N PRO A 855 64.33 23.80 34.20
CA PRO A 855 63.68 23.17 35.33
C PRO A 855 62.99 24.14 36.29
N ARG A 856 63.61 25.26 36.58
CA ARG A 856 62.99 26.27 37.46
C ARG A 856 61.75 26.86 36.77
N GLN A 857 61.85 27.16 35.49
CA GLN A 857 60.70 27.70 34.77
C GLN A 857 59.55 26.70 34.70
N ALA A 858 59.85 25.40 34.55
CA ALA A 858 58.83 24.39 34.59
C ALA A 858 58.13 24.31 35.93
N LEU A 859 58.90 24.43 37.01
CA LEU A 859 58.31 24.42 38.35
C LEU A 859 57.43 25.64 38.54
N ASP A 860 57.91 26.83 38.12
CA ASP A 860 57.12 28.06 38.23
C ASP A 860 55.83 27.93 37.41
N MET A 861 55.90 27.29 36.23
CA MET A 861 54.71 27.09 35.40
C MET A 861 53.72 26.17 36.09
N LEU A 862 54.18 25.11 36.77
CA LEU A 862 53.27 24.28 37.52
C LEU A 862 52.58 25.05 38.65
N TYR A 863 53.27 25.92 39.33
CA TYR A 863 52.64 26.76 40.34
C TYR A 863 51.56 27.65 39.70
N GLN A 864 51.88 28.25 38.55
CA GLN A 864 50.92 29.09 37.85
C GLN A 864 49.71 28.31 37.40
N LEU A 865 49.90 27.11 36.82
CA LEU A 865 48.81 26.30 36.40
C LEU A 865 47.93 25.89 37.56
N LYS A 866 48.55 25.62 38.73
CA LYS A 866 47.77 25.22 39.90
C LYS A 866 46.91 26.37 40.39
N LYS A 867 47.38 27.61 40.26
CA LYS A 867 46.57 28.78 40.62
C LYS A 867 45.36 28.95 39.71
N LEU A 868 45.45 28.43 38.47
CA LEU A 868 44.35 28.60 37.54
C LEU A 868 43.24 27.56 37.75
N LEU A 869 43.46 26.54 38.60
CA LEU A 869 42.45 25.54 38.86
C LEU A 869 41.27 26.17 39.66
#